data_7302635159e3d1fd3ca5956e36d35e06
#
_entry.id   7302635159e3d1fd3ca5956e36d35e06
#
_cell.length_a   1.000
_cell.length_b   1.000
_cell.length_c   1.000
_cell.angle_alpha   90.00
_cell.angle_beta   90.00
_cell.angle_gamma   90.00
#
_symmetry.space_group_name_H-M   'P 1'
#
loop_
_entity.id
_entity.type
_entity.pdbx_description
1 polymer ?
#
loop_
_entity_poly.entity_id
_entity_poly.type
_entity_poly.pdbx_seq_one_letter_code
_entity_poly.pdbx_strand_id
1 'polypeptide(L)'
;MMATYIDTKLQNEDCILFYRLGDFYEMFFDDALKASKLLDLTLTGKDCGLENRAPMCGIPYHAAEQYIAKLVAAGEKVAVCEQLEAPQKGKKLVDRGVIRIVTPGTVTEDGNLDKTQNNFIASVYLGKTSGALCWCDITTGQLTVRKCNDKDFISEIYDVLVRVAPAEIIGNGAFRANASESPLIEHGALPKISDYKESAYAVKNAENTLLEQFSVSTLKPFEIENDEESICACGGLIAYLKETQKHALVNVNNVIKEKKEQCMTLDYNSLKNLELVRNMRDGKRYGSLLWLLDKTDTAMGSRLLSQWITTPLISEEKINYRLDGVNELYSSAILRGGIDERLKEIHDMERLAGRISNGNATPADCYSLSESMLALPNIKILLFGSTVKIMQDISDNIDDFTDIAKLIQSAINSDPTTYSKDRNYIRDGFDKELDRLRQMRNHSGDIIKRIETQEKEKTGIRTLKIAYNKVFGYYIEVSNSFKDKVPYNYIRKQTTVNGERYITEELKNVEVEILSADESIKRIEIEIFSKIKGLLAENIKRVQRTANAVSCLDVLCSFAKVAKKYNYCKPQIVGENNAFNVVGGRHPVVEASSYETFVSNDAYINNGDSRVMIITGPNMAGKSTYMRQNALICVMAQIGSFVPAKSAEIPIVDRIFTRIGANDNIIYNQSTFMVEMTEVATILLHATKRSFLILDEVGRGTSTFDGLGIAWAVVEYLAENVRAKTLFATHYHELSELEGVIEGVKNYKITVKELNGKIVFLRKIMRGSANKSFGIEVAALAGVPKVVTDRAKAILKRLEKNDLTRTMLPQNEKPADNVELKEEKPLSDVEEILLSTDINSLTPIAAFKLVMELKEKVEEEHE
;
A
#
# COMPACT_ATOMS: atom_id res chain seq x y z
N MET A 1 11.44 -30.66 -26.28
CA MET A 1 10.60 -29.54 -25.89
C MET A 1 9.76 -29.88 -24.66
N MET A 2 8.88 -30.89 -24.68
CA MET A 2 8.02 -31.19 -23.51
C MET A 2 8.83 -31.61 -22.29
N ALA A 3 9.89 -32.39 -22.45
CA ALA A 3 10.82 -32.73 -21.35
C ALA A 3 11.40 -31.45 -20.71
N THR A 4 11.91 -30.54 -21.54
CA THR A 4 12.44 -29.23 -21.05
C THR A 4 11.39 -28.39 -20.35
N TYR A 5 10.13 -28.44 -20.84
CA TYR A 5 9.01 -27.76 -20.15
C TYR A 5 8.78 -28.34 -18.75
N ILE A 6 8.72 -29.68 -18.65
CA ILE A 6 8.50 -30.39 -17.39
C ILE A 6 9.66 -30.12 -16.43
N ASP A 7 10.90 -30.19 -16.90
CA ASP A 7 12.08 -29.88 -16.07
C ASP A 7 12.04 -28.43 -15.54
N THR A 8 11.65 -27.47 -16.39
CA THR A 8 11.50 -26.07 -15.97
C THR A 8 10.34 -25.91 -14.98
N LYS A 9 9.22 -26.64 -15.18
CA LYS A 9 8.09 -26.62 -14.26
C LYS A 9 8.41 -27.22 -12.90
N LEU A 10 9.13 -28.34 -12.85
CA LEU A 10 9.58 -28.96 -11.58
C LEU A 10 10.49 -28.05 -10.76
N GLN A 11 11.23 -27.15 -11.41
CA GLN A 11 12.01 -26.12 -10.70
C GLN A 11 11.18 -24.94 -10.21
N ASN A 12 9.92 -24.80 -10.67
CA ASN A 12 9.02 -23.70 -10.37
C ASN A 12 7.58 -24.22 -10.18
N GLU A 13 7.42 -25.20 -9.30
CA GLU A 13 6.17 -25.95 -9.12
C GLU A 13 5.00 -25.05 -8.67
N ASP A 14 5.29 -24.06 -7.83
CA ASP A 14 4.33 -23.10 -7.28
C ASP A 14 3.94 -21.95 -8.23
N CYS A 15 4.53 -21.89 -9.43
CA CYS A 15 4.31 -20.85 -10.42
C CYS A 15 3.54 -21.36 -11.63
N ILE A 16 2.66 -20.54 -12.22
CA ILE A 16 2.13 -20.78 -13.57
C ILE A 16 3.25 -20.49 -14.57
N LEU A 17 3.66 -21.47 -15.36
CA LEU A 17 4.79 -21.32 -16.28
C LEU A 17 4.35 -20.77 -17.64
N PHE A 18 4.76 -19.54 -17.95
CA PHE A 18 4.64 -18.94 -19.27
C PHE A 18 5.84 -19.33 -20.12
N TYR A 19 5.69 -20.35 -20.95
CA TYR A 19 6.78 -20.92 -21.73
C TYR A 19 6.79 -20.39 -23.16
N ARG A 20 7.83 -19.68 -23.57
CA ARG A 20 7.94 -19.03 -24.87
C ARG A 20 8.08 -20.04 -26.01
N LEU A 21 7.12 -20.02 -26.93
CA LEU A 21 7.15 -20.81 -28.17
C LEU A 21 6.79 -19.93 -29.37
N GLY A 22 7.78 -19.46 -30.11
CA GLY A 22 7.58 -18.52 -31.20
C GLY A 22 6.99 -17.19 -30.72
N ASP A 23 5.83 -16.83 -31.26
CA ASP A 23 5.14 -15.57 -30.90
C ASP A 23 4.14 -15.71 -29.73
N PHE A 24 4.14 -16.88 -29.06
CA PHE A 24 3.23 -17.15 -27.95
C PHE A 24 3.97 -17.56 -26.68
N TYR A 25 3.36 -17.27 -25.54
CA TYR A 25 3.59 -18.02 -24.31
C TYR A 25 2.55 -19.12 -24.22
N GLU A 26 2.99 -20.37 -24.18
CA GLU A 26 2.12 -21.53 -24.04
C GLU A 26 2.23 -22.10 -22.62
N MET A 27 1.10 -22.49 -22.06
CA MET A 27 0.96 -23.16 -20.78
C MET A 27 0.40 -24.55 -21.02
N PHE A 28 0.87 -25.55 -20.22
CA PHE A 28 0.47 -26.94 -20.40
C PHE A 28 -0.01 -27.56 -19.09
N PHE A 29 -0.71 -28.70 -19.17
CA PHE A 29 -1.22 -29.48 -18.05
C PHE A 29 -2.05 -28.65 -17.06
N ASP A 30 -1.76 -28.76 -15.77
CA ASP A 30 -2.50 -28.06 -14.70
C ASP A 30 -2.41 -26.53 -14.81
N ASP A 31 -1.27 -26.01 -15.28
CA ASP A 31 -1.11 -24.58 -15.55
C ASP A 31 -2.08 -24.10 -16.62
N ALA A 32 -2.29 -24.90 -17.67
CA ALA A 32 -3.25 -24.57 -18.73
C ALA A 32 -4.70 -24.60 -18.22
N LEU A 33 -5.05 -25.60 -17.39
CA LEU A 33 -6.39 -25.71 -16.79
C LEU A 33 -6.68 -24.52 -15.87
N LYS A 34 -5.71 -24.13 -15.05
CA LYS A 34 -5.81 -23.01 -14.12
C LYS A 34 -5.87 -21.67 -14.83
N ALA A 35 -4.92 -21.44 -15.76
CA ALA A 35 -4.84 -20.19 -16.51
C ALA A 35 -6.05 -19.99 -17.44
N SER A 36 -6.52 -21.03 -18.13
CA SER A 36 -7.71 -20.92 -18.99
C SER A 36 -8.94 -20.47 -18.22
N LYS A 37 -9.11 -20.96 -16.99
CA LYS A 37 -10.23 -20.59 -16.11
C LYS A 37 -10.13 -19.17 -15.58
N LEU A 38 -8.95 -18.75 -15.14
CA LEU A 38 -8.72 -17.42 -14.54
C LEU A 38 -8.68 -16.30 -15.59
N LEU A 39 -8.22 -16.61 -16.80
CA LEU A 39 -8.01 -15.62 -17.87
C LEU A 39 -9.09 -15.68 -18.96
N ASP A 40 -10.06 -16.60 -18.84
CA ASP A 40 -11.11 -16.87 -19.86
C ASP A 40 -10.49 -17.19 -21.24
N LEU A 41 -9.48 -18.09 -21.25
CA LEU A 41 -8.79 -18.51 -22.47
C LEU A 41 -9.35 -19.84 -22.97
N THR A 42 -9.38 -20.00 -24.29
CA THR A 42 -9.75 -21.26 -24.94
C THR A 42 -8.74 -22.35 -24.60
N LEU A 43 -9.20 -23.42 -23.96
CA LEU A 43 -8.39 -24.61 -23.70
C LEU A 43 -8.33 -25.47 -24.97
N THR A 44 -7.13 -25.81 -25.39
CA THR A 44 -6.86 -26.69 -26.54
C THR A 44 -6.03 -27.89 -26.08
N GLY A 45 -5.62 -28.75 -27.00
CA GLY A 45 -4.76 -29.89 -26.71
C GLY A 45 -3.59 -29.98 -27.67
N LYS A 46 -2.37 -30.24 -27.16
CA LYS A 46 -1.15 -30.46 -27.95
C LYS A 46 -0.77 -31.93 -27.90
N ASP A 47 -0.44 -32.50 -29.07
CA ASP A 47 0.08 -33.84 -29.17
C ASP A 47 1.54 -33.87 -28.65
N CYS A 48 1.79 -34.65 -27.62
CA CYS A 48 3.07 -34.79 -26.95
C CYS A 48 3.60 -36.23 -26.94
N GLY A 49 2.97 -37.14 -27.68
CA GLY A 49 3.29 -38.54 -27.68
C GLY A 49 2.75 -39.32 -26.49
N LEU A 50 1.80 -38.75 -25.76
CA LEU A 50 1.01 -39.39 -24.70
C LEU A 50 -0.30 -39.94 -25.31
N GLU A 51 -0.95 -40.90 -24.62
CA GLU A 51 -2.28 -41.43 -25.04
C GLU A 51 -3.33 -40.31 -25.22
N ASN A 52 -3.30 -39.33 -24.33
CA ASN A 52 -4.17 -38.15 -24.43
C ASN A 52 -3.35 -36.90 -24.78
N ARG A 53 -3.96 -35.99 -25.55
CA ARG A 53 -3.37 -34.70 -25.83
C ARG A 53 -3.18 -33.92 -24.53
N ALA A 54 -2.01 -33.31 -24.31
CA ALA A 54 -1.76 -32.45 -23.16
C ALA A 54 -2.64 -31.21 -23.24
N PRO A 55 -3.44 -30.89 -22.21
CA PRO A 55 -4.17 -29.60 -22.13
C PRO A 55 -3.21 -28.44 -22.35
N MET A 56 -3.61 -27.46 -23.16
CA MET A 56 -2.79 -26.30 -23.51
C MET A 56 -3.66 -25.08 -23.70
N CYS A 57 -3.20 -23.95 -23.23
CA CYS A 57 -3.66 -22.63 -23.63
C CYS A 57 -2.46 -21.72 -23.92
N GLY A 58 -2.68 -20.62 -24.65
CA GLY A 58 -1.58 -19.74 -25.03
C GLY A 58 -2.03 -18.31 -25.24
N ILE A 59 -1.13 -17.39 -25.03
CA ILE A 59 -1.32 -15.96 -25.21
C ILE A 59 -0.22 -15.36 -26.10
N PRO A 60 -0.51 -14.33 -26.89
CA PRO A 60 0.51 -13.61 -27.64
C PRO A 60 1.53 -12.97 -26.69
N TYR A 61 2.82 -13.12 -26.98
CA TYR A 61 3.87 -12.64 -26.08
C TYR A 61 3.81 -11.12 -25.82
N HIS A 62 3.40 -10.34 -26.81
CA HIS A 62 3.29 -8.89 -26.71
C HIS A 62 2.12 -8.43 -25.82
N ALA A 63 1.17 -9.32 -25.50
CA ALA A 63 0.05 -9.07 -24.60
C ALA A 63 0.25 -9.70 -23.22
N ALA A 64 1.36 -10.37 -22.98
CA ALA A 64 1.60 -11.18 -21.77
C ALA A 64 1.42 -10.37 -20.47
N GLU A 65 1.85 -9.13 -20.43
CA GLU A 65 1.81 -8.29 -19.22
C GLU A 65 0.39 -8.13 -18.67
N GLN A 66 -0.60 -7.93 -19.52
CA GLN A 66 -2.00 -7.81 -19.10
C GLN A 66 -2.55 -9.11 -18.49
N TYR A 67 -2.10 -10.26 -19.00
CA TYR A 67 -2.50 -11.56 -18.49
C TYR A 67 -1.76 -11.92 -17.21
N ILE A 68 -0.48 -11.59 -17.11
CA ILE A 68 0.31 -11.74 -15.88
C ILE A 68 -0.34 -10.94 -14.75
N ALA A 69 -0.73 -9.68 -15.01
CA ALA A 69 -1.42 -8.83 -14.03
C ALA A 69 -2.70 -9.47 -13.48
N LYS A 70 -3.51 -10.08 -14.34
CA LYS A 70 -4.74 -10.76 -13.91
C LYS A 70 -4.46 -11.98 -13.03
N LEU A 71 -3.45 -12.78 -13.37
CA LEU A 71 -3.06 -13.94 -12.57
C LEU A 71 -2.50 -13.52 -11.22
N VAL A 72 -1.64 -12.51 -11.21
CA VAL A 72 -1.03 -11.96 -9.99
C VAL A 72 -2.09 -11.33 -9.09
N ALA A 73 -3.07 -10.60 -9.66
CA ALA A 73 -4.22 -10.06 -8.92
C ALA A 73 -5.11 -11.16 -8.33
N ALA A 74 -5.13 -12.36 -8.95
CA ALA A 74 -5.79 -13.55 -8.40
C ALA A 74 -4.94 -14.29 -7.34
N GLY A 75 -3.75 -13.75 -6.99
CA GLY A 75 -2.84 -14.33 -5.99
C GLY A 75 -1.89 -15.41 -6.53
N GLU A 76 -1.76 -15.53 -7.86
CA GLU A 76 -0.89 -16.53 -8.49
C GLU A 76 0.51 -15.98 -8.76
N LYS A 77 1.51 -16.86 -8.74
CA LYS A 77 2.87 -16.55 -9.18
C LYS A 77 3.04 -16.99 -10.63
N VAL A 78 3.76 -16.20 -11.42
CA VAL A 78 3.99 -16.48 -12.85
C VAL A 78 5.49 -16.54 -13.14
N ALA A 79 5.99 -17.69 -13.59
CA ALA A 79 7.36 -17.84 -14.07
C ALA A 79 7.41 -17.57 -15.58
N VAL A 80 8.18 -16.56 -15.98
CA VAL A 80 8.34 -16.18 -17.38
C VAL A 80 9.60 -16.83 -17.95
N CYS A 81 9.40 -17.79 -18.86
CA CYS A 81 10.48 -18.54 -19.52
C CYS A 81 10.67 -18.04 -20.96
N GLU A 82 11.84 -17.46 -21.24
CA GLU A 82 12.22 -16.88 -22.54
C GLU A 82 13.28 -17.67 -23.27
N GLN A 83 13.42 -17.40 -24.55
CA GLN A 83 14.50 -17.91 -25.38
C GLN A 83 15.77 -17.12 -25.08
N LEU A 84 16.83 -17.80 -24.61
CA LEU A 84 18.10 -17.18 -24.23
C LEU A 84 19.00 -16.87 -25.45
N GLU A 85 18.78 -17.57 -26.56
CA GLU A 85 19.55 -17.41 -27.81
C GLU A 85 18.60 -17.13 -28.99
N ALA A 86 19.10 -16.37 -29.98
CA ALA A 86 18.39 -16.21 -31.24
C ALA A 86 18.35 -17.55 -32.00
N PRO A 87 17.26 -17.86 -32.76
CA PRO A 87 17.19 -19.09 -33.55
C PRO A 87 18.33 -19.16 -34.58
N GLN A 88 19.24 -20.13 -34.41
CA GLN A 88 20.31 -20.36 -35.35
C GLN A 88 19.92 -21.46 -36.37
N LYS A 89 20.24 -21.26 -37.68
CA LYS A 89 20.04 -22.28 -38.72
C LYS A 89 20.86 -23.53 -38.38
N GLY A 90 20.14 -24.62 -38.06
CA GLY A 90 20.79 -25.93 -37.76
C GLY A 90 20.64 -26.42 -36.33
N LYS A 91 20.36 -25.59 -35.33
CA LYS A 91 19.98 -26.02 -33.97
C LYS A 91 18.48 -26.34 -33.91
N LYS A 92 18.11 -27.57 -33.61
CA LYS A 92 16.70 -28.01 -33.50
C LYS A 92 15.99 -27.48 -32.25
N LEU A 93 16.69 -27.07 -31.20
CA LEU A 93 16.13 -26.49 -29.97
C LEU A 93 16.95 -25.26 -29.56
N VAL A 94 16.28 -24.18 -29.30
CA VAL A 94 16.84 -22.97 -28.69
C VAL A 94 16.79 -23.11 -27.19
N ASP A 95 17.88 -22.77 -26.50
CA ASP A 95 17.93 -22.78 -25.03
C ASP A 95 16.96 -21.77 -24.43
N ARG A 96 16.26 -22.22 -23.40
CA ARG A 96 15.25 -21.45 -22.69
C ARG A 96 15.54 -21.44 -21.20
N GLY A 97 15.21 -20.32 -20.55
CA GLY A 97 15.36 -20.20 -19.11
C GLY A 97 14.33 -19.25 -18.51
N VAL A 98 14.03 -19.47 -17.25
CA VAL A 98 13.20 -18.53 -16.49
C VAL A 98 14.00 -17.26 -16.25
N ILE A 99 13.55 -16.17 -16.86
CA ILE A 99 14.20 -14.86 -16.74
C ILE A 99 13.68 -14.04 -15.57
N ARG A 100 12.45 -14.30 -15.11
CA ARG A 100 11.86 -13.69 -13.91
C ARG A 100 10.66 -14.50 -13.41
N ILE A 101 10.38 -14.35 -12.11
CA ILE A 101 9.15 -14.83 -11.48
C ILE A 101 8.39 -13.59 -11.02
N VAL A 102 7.16 -13.43 -11.49
CA VAL A 102 6.29 -12.32 -11.11
C VAL A 102 5.35 -12.77 -10.01
N THR A 103 5.39 -12.09 -8.88
CA THR A 103 4.54 -12.33 -7.70
C THR A 103 3.81 -11.04 -7.33
N PRO A 104 2.79 -11.06 -6.45
CA PRO A 104 2.07 -9.83 -6.07
C PRO A 104 2.97 -8.67 -5.60
N GLY A 105 4.04 -8.98 -4.87
CA GLY A 105 5.00 -7.99 -4.36
C GLY A 105 6.13 -7.61 -5.32
N THR A 106 6.24 -8.31 -6.47
CA THR A 106 7.35 -8.10 -7.41
C THR A 106 6.93 -7.61 -8.80
N VAL A 107 5.71 -7.11 -8.93
CA VAL A 107 5.22 -6.45 -10.16
C VAL A 107 5.98 -5.14 -10.38
N THR A 108 6.49 -4.94 -11.61
CA THR A 108 7.28 -3.76 -11.99
C THR A 108 6.67 -2.95 -13.14
N GLU A 109 5.67 -3.47 -13.80
CA GLU A 109 5.04 -2.87 -14.98
C GLU A 109 4.01 -1.79 -14.58
N ASP A 110 4.14 -0.58 -15.12
CA ASP A 110 3.26 0.57 -14.82
C ASP A 110 1.78 0.34 -15.13
N GLY A 111 1.47 -0.46 -16.15
CA GLY A 111 0.09 -0.78 -16.53
C GLY A 111 -0.68 -1.57 -15.47
N ASN A 112 0.05 -2.19 -14.54
CA ASN A 112 -0.47 -3.12 -13.55
C ASN A 112 -0.40 -2.56 -12.12
N LEU A 113 0.20 -1.38 -11.93
CA LEU A 113 0.42 -0.74 -10.63
C LEU A 113 -0.38 0.56 -10.52
N ASP A 114 -0.94 0.81 -9.35
CA ASP A 114 -1.43 2.14 -9.00
C ASP A 114 -0.21 3.09 -8.89
N LYS A 115 -0.20 4.13 -9.71
CA LYS A 115 0.90 5.10 -9.72
C LYS A 115 1.05 5.83 -8.38
N THR A 116 -0.03 5.98 -7.66
CA THR A 116 -0.10 6.75 -6.40
C THR A 116 0.13 5.90 -5.15
N GLN A 117 0.35 4.58 -5.29
CA GLN A 117 0.58 3.65 -4.19
C GLN A 117 1.89 2.89 -4.38
N ASN A 118 2.54 2.57 -3.26
CA ASN A 118 3.67 1.65 -3.26
C ASN A 118 3.18 0.21 -3.39
N ASN A 119 4.01 -0.65 -3.99
CA ASN A 119 3.79 -2.08 -4.06
C ASN A 119 4.81 -2.80 -3.17
N PHE A 120 4.53 -2.84 -1.86
CA PHE A 120 5.47 -3.41 -0.91
C PHE A 120 5.41 -4.93 -0.88
N ILE A 121 6.58 -5.55 -0.78
CA ILE A 121 6.77 -6.90 -0.29
C ILE A 121 7.41 -6.82 1.09
N ALA A 122 6.94 -7.64 2.03
CA ALA A 122 7.42 -7.67 3.39
C ALA A 122 8.06 -9.03 3.75
N SER A 123 9.12 -8.99 4.56
CA SER A 123 9.78 -10.16 5.12
C SER A 123 9.81 -10.05 6.64
N VAL A 124 9.32 -11.07 7.33
CA VAL A 124 9.25 -11.11 8.78
C VAL A 124 10.17 -12.20 9.33
N TYR A 125 10.95 -11.84 10.33
CA TYR A 125 11.73 -12.78 11.13
C TYR A 125 11.25 -12.72 12.58
N LEU A 126 10.73 -13.83 13.11
CA LEU A 126 10.43 -14.01 14.52
C LEU A 126 11.56 -14.74 15.21
N GLY A 127 12.21 -14.09 16.17
CA GLY A 127 13.07 -14.69 17.15
C GLY A 127 12.28 -15.14 18.40
N LYS A 128 13.00 -15.53 19.47
CA LYS A 128 12.37 -16.02 20.73
C LYS A 128 11.76 -14.88 21.57
N THR A 129 12.43 -13.73 21.63
CA THR A 129 12.08 -12.60 22.51
C THR A 129 11.91 -11.28 21.75
N SER A 130 12.17 -11.27 20.47
CA SER A 130 12.11 -10.10 19.60
C SER A 130 11.91 -10.56 18.16
N GLY A 131 11.57 -9.65 17.28
CA GLY A 131 11.44 -9.91 15.85
C GLY A 131 11.78 -8.67 15.04
N ALA A 132 11.87 -8.85 13.73
CA ALA A 132 12.04 -7.74 12.80
C ALA A 132 11.17 -7.92 11.56
N LEU A 133 10.75 -6.80 11.02
CA LEU A 133 10.02 -6.68 9.77
C LEU A 133 10.83 -5.83 8.80
N CYS A 134 11.09 -6.35 7.61
CA CYS A 134 11.68 -5.62 6.50
C CYS A 134 10.69 -5.54 5.35
N TRP A 135 10.57 -4.39 4.69
CA TRP A 135 9.72 -4.22 3.51
C TRP A 135 10.42 -3.41 2.42
N CYS A 136 10.07 -3.72 1.19
CA CYS A 136 10.65 -3.10 0.02
C CYS A 136 9.60 -2.87 -1.07
N ASP A 137 9.64 -1.72 -1.73
CA ASP A 137 9.03 -1.54 -3.05
C ASP A 137 10.14 -1.64 -4.10
N ILE A 138 10.12 -2.72 -4.87
CA ILE A 138 11.15 -3.02 -5.87
C ILE A 138 11.19 -1.97 -6.99
N THR A 139 10.08 -1.27 -7.24
CA THR A 139 9.99 -0.26 -8.29
C THR A 139 10.70 1.04 -7.93
N THR A 140 10.73 1.38 -6.64
CA THR A 140 11.40 2.58 -6.11
C THR A 140 12.77 2.28 -5.50
N GLY A 141 12.99 1.02 -5.08
CA GLY A 141 14.21 0.58 -4.41
C GLY A 141 14.30 0.96 -2.94
N GLN A 142 13.20 1.44 -2.34
CA GLN A 142 13.17 1.78 -0.93
C GLN A 142 13.08 0.51 -0.08
N LEU A 143 14.13 0.21 0.69
CA LEU A 143 14.18 -0.89 1.65
C LEU A 143 14.18 -0.33 3.07
N THR A 144 13.18 -0.72 3.87
CA THR A 144 13.04 -0.27 5.25
C THR A 144 12.96 -1.46 6.19
N VAL A 145 13.58 -1.33 7.37
CA VAL A 145 13.55 -2.36 8.42
C VAL A 145 13.17 -1.77 9.77
N ARG A 146 12.37 -2.50 10.53
CA ARG A 146 12.02 -2.17 11.91
C ARG A 146 12.18 -3.39 12.80
N LYS A 147 12.91 -3.21 13.90
CA LYS A 147 13.00 -4.17 15.00
C LYS A 147 11.88 -3.94 16.00
N CYS A 148 11.25 -5.01 16.45
CA CYS A 148 10.23 -5.04 17.49
C CYS A 148 10.76 -5.88 18.67
N ASN A 149 10.87 -5.29 19.83
CA ASN A 149 11.49 -5.91 21.02
C ASN A 149 10.70 -5.70 22.30
N ASP A 150 9.49 -5.16 22.23
CA ASP A 150 8.60 -5.01 23.37
C ASP A 150 8.08 -6.36 23.85
N LYS A 151 7.48 -6.40 25.04
CA LYS A 151 6.86 -7.62 25.59
C LYS A 151 5.84 -8.25 24.64
N ASP A 152 5.16 -7.43 23.85
CA ASP A 152 4.17 -7.85 22.83
C ASP A 152 4.66 -7.51 21.41
N PHE A 153 5.91 -7.90 21.09
CA PHE A 153 6.53 -7.60 19.79
C PHE A 153 5.78 -8.25 18.60
N ILE A 154 5.04 -9.33 18.84
CA ILE A 154 4.24 -9.98 17.79
C ILE A 154 3.10 -9.06 17.37
N SER A 155 2.34 -8.49 18.30
CA SER A 155 1.28 -7.50 18.00
C SER A 155 1.85 -6.28 17.29
N GLU A 156 3.01 -5.79 17.74
CA GLU A 156 3.68 -4.66 17.08
C GLU A 156 4.05 -4.97 15.61
N ILE A 157 4.52 -6.19 15.31
CA ILE A 157 4.79 -6.63 13.93
C ILE A 157 3.53 -6.59 13.08
N TYR A 158 2.41 -7.06 13.60
CA TYR A 158 1.13 -7.02 12.88
C TYR A 158 0.63 -5.59 12.67
N ASP A 159 0.76 -4.70 13.65
CA ASP A 159 0.43 -3.26 13.50
C ASP A 159 1.25 -2.63 12.36
N VAL A 160 2.55 -2.95 12.28
CA VAL A 160 3.41 -2.45 11.20
C VAL A 160 3.03 -3.07 9.85
N LEU A 161 2.72 -4.38 9.78
CA LEU A 161 2.26 -5.03 8.55
C LEU A 161 0.98 -4.40 8.01
N VAL A 162 0.01 -4.13 8.89
CA VAL A 162 -1.24 -3.46 8.48
C VAL A 162 -0.99 -2.04 7.99
N ARG A 163 -0.12 -1.29 8.66
CA ARG A 163 0.28 0.06 8.26
C ARG A 163 0.97 0.09 6.89
N VAL A 164 1.89 -0.84 6.65
CA VAL A 164 2.64 -0.98 5.39
C VAL A 164 1.75 -1.52 4.28
N ALA A 165 0.75 -2.34 4.62
CA ALA A 165 -0.19 -2.98 3.70
C ALA A 165 0.53 -3.66 2.51
N PRO A 166 1.46 -4.60 2.75
CA PRO A 166 2.22 -5.23 1.68
C PRO A 166 1.32 -6.06 0.78
N ALA A 167 1.66 -6.12 -0.52
CA ALA A 167 0.98 -6.99 -1.48
C ALA A 167 1.38 -8.47 -1.30
N GLU A 168 2.55 -8.72 -0.71
CA GLU A 168 3.06 -10.05 -0.45
C GLU A 168 3.86 -10.08 0.86
N ILE A 169 3.75 -11.18 1.61
CA ILE A 169 4.49 -11.40 2.85
C ILE A 169 5.23 -12.73 2.76
N ILE A 170 6.50 -12.72 3.14
CA ILE A 170 7.32 -13.91 3.38
C ILE A 170 7.80 -13.90 4.84
N GLY A 171 8.26 -15.03 5.35
CA GLY A 171 8.81 -15.07 6.71
C GLY A 171 9.44 -16.41 7.08
N ASN A 172 10.18 -16.44 8.18
CA ASN A 172 10.76 -17.65 8.72
C ASN A 172 9.69 -18.61 9.26
N GLY A 173 10.06 -19.86 9.55
CA GLY A 173 9.13 -20.89 10.01
C GLY A 173 8.35 -20.52 11.25
N ALA A 174 8.97 -19.78 12.20
CA ALA A 174 8.30 -19.31 13.40
C ALA A 174 7.18 -18.31 13.08
N PHE A 175 7.43 -17.38 12.16
CA PHE A 175 6.39 -16.45 11.72
C PHE A 175 5.28 -17.15 10.96
N ARG A 176 5.59 -18.08 10.05
CA ARG A 176 4.58 -18.82 9.29
C ARG A 176 3.64 -19.61 10.19
N ALA A 177 4.18 -20.26 11.23
CA ALA A 177 3.37 -20.97 12.22
C ALA A 177 2.44 -20.02 12.99
N ASN A 178 2.95 -18.87 13.46
CA ASN A 178 2.14 -17.86 14.16
C ASN A 178 1.06 -17.25 13.24
N ALA A 179 1.40 -17.00 12.01
CA ALA A 179 0.53 -16.33 11.05
C ALA A 179 -0.63 -17.22 10.55
N SER A 180 -0.48 -18.54 10.58
CA SER A 180 -1.57 -19.48 10.25
C SER A 180 -2.76 -19.36 11.19
N GLU A 181 -2.54 -18.85 12.41
CA GLU A 181 -3.57 -18.63 13.43
C GLU A 181 -4.02 -17.15 13.51
N SER A 182 -3.48 -16.28 12.67
CA SER A 182 -3.78 -14.84 12.72
C SER A 182 -5.11 -14.49 12.08
N PRO A 183 -6.05 -13.88 12.81
CA PRO A 183 -7.32 -13.42 12.24
C PRO A 183 -7.16 -12.39 11.11
N LEU A 184 -6.09 -11.60 11.13
CA LEU A 184 -5.83 -10.57 10.10
C LEU A 184 -5.53 -11.19 8.73
N ILE A 185 -4.94 -12.38 8.69
CA ILE A 185 -4.66 -13.13 7.46
C ILE A 185 -5.88 -13.97 7.06
N GLU A 186 -6.51 -14.65 8.02
CA GLU A 186 -7.69 -15.46 7.78
C GLU A 186 -8.81 -14.64 7.14
N HIS A 187 -9.02 -13.41 7.61
CA HIS A 187 -10.09 -12.52 7.13
C HIS A 187 -9.64 -11.56 6.00
N GLY A 188 -8.44 -11.75 5.45
CA GLY A 188 -7.97 -11.01 4.29
C GLY A 188 -7.61 -9.54 4.54
N ALA A 189 -7.39 -9.12 5.79
CA ALA A 189 -6.84 -7.81 6.10
C ALA A 189 -5.36 -7.71 5.72
N LEU A 190 -4.66 -8.85 5.75
CA LEU A 190 -3.30 -9.04 5.24
C LEU A 190 -3.30 -10.16 4.18
N PRO A 191 -2.38 -10.14 3.20
CA PRO A 191 -2.25 -11.19 2.21
C PRO A 191 -1.79 -12.51 2.86
N LYS A 192 -2.06 -13.62 2.18
CA LYS A 192 -1.51 -14.93 2.57
C LYS A 192 0.02 -14.91 2.49
N ILE A 193 0.64 -15.67 3.38
CA ILE A 193 2.11 -15.74 3.43
C ILE A 193 2.60 -16.64 2.30
N SER A 194 3.55 -16.14 1.52
CA SER A 194 4.26 -16.91 0.52
C SER A 194 5.36 -17.76 1.18
N ASP A 195 5.43 -19.02 0.80
CA ASP A 195 6.50 -19.91 1.26
C ASP A 195 7.86 -19.50 0.70
N TYR A 196 8.86 -19.51 1.56
CA TYR A 196 10.25 -19.27 1.17
C TYR A 196 11.23 -20.11 2.02
N LYS A 197 12.47 -20.26 1.53
CA LYS A 197 13.52 -21.11 2.11
C LYS A 197 13.94 -20.64 3.49
N GLU A 198 13.87 -21.53 4.48
CA GLU A 198 14.33 -21.25 5.84
C GLU A 198 15.82 -20.88 5.90
N SER A 199 16.63 -21.49 5.03
CA SER A 199 18.07 -21.21 4.95
C SER A 199 18.41 -19.75 4.62
N ALA A 200 17.51 -19.00 3.98
CA ALA A 200 17.71 -17.58 3.69
C ALA A 200 17.67 -16.71 4.96
N TYR A 201 17.01 -17.19 6.00
CA TYR A 201 16.89 -16.52 7.30
C TYR A 201 18.02 -16.93 8.28
N ALA A 202 18.95 -17.80 7.90
CA ALA A 202 20.11 -18.10 8.71
C ALA A 202 21.05 -16.89 8.76
N VAL A 203 21.45 -16.46 9.97
CA VAL A 203 22.20 -15.19 10.20
C VAL A 203 23.38 -15.02 9.22
N LYS A 204 24.24 -16.05 9.09
CA LYS A 204 25.40 -15.99 8.18
C LYS A 204 25.02 -15.82 6.71
N ASN A 205 23.98 -16.53 6.26
CA ASN A 205 23.52 -16.42 4.87
C ASN A 205 22.91 -15.06 4.59
N ALA A 206 22.08 -14.58 5.53
CA ALA A 206 21.45 -13.27 5.46
C ALA A 206 22.49 -12.14 5.45
N GLU A 207 23.47 -12.19 6.34
CA GLU A 207 24.57 -11.23 6.41
C GLU A 207 25.38 -11.20 5.11
N ASN A 208 25.82 -12.35 4.61
CA ASN A 208 26.56 -12.46 3.35
C ASN A 208 25.76 -11.89 2.17
N THR A 209 24.45 -12.19 2.11
CA THR A 209 23.56 -11.67 1.07
C THR A 209 23.50 -10.15 1.07
N LEU A 210 23.47 -9.51 2.26
CA LEU A 210 23.46 -8.06 2.40
C LEU A 210 24.81 -7.43 2.09
N LEU A 211 25.92 -8.01 2.56
CA LEU A 211 27.28 -7.53 2.26
C LEU A 211 27.56 -7.54 0.74
N GLU A 212 27.15 -8.61 0.05
CA GLU A 212 27.23 -8.69 -1.40
C GLU A 212 26.32 -7.66 -2.09
N GLN A 213 25.06 -7.53 -1.64
CA GLN A 213 24.10 -6.61 -2.25
C GLN A 213 24.55 -5.16 -2.22
N PHE A 214 25.06 -4.72 -1.07
CA PHE A 214 25.48 -3.34 -0.87
C PHE A 214 26.96 -3.09 -1.21
N SER A 215 27.70 -4.14 -1.58
CA SER A 215 29.14 -4.11 -1.86
C SER A 215 29.93 -3.45 -0.72
N VAL A 216 29.64 -3.84 0.52
CA VAL A 216 30.28 -3.31 1.73
C VAL A 216 30.93 -4.43 2.52
N SER A 217 31.92 -4.09 3.34
CA SER A 217 32.58 -5.05 4.24
C SER A 217 31.92 -5.17 5.61
N THR A 218 31.01 -4.26 5.97
CA THR A 218 30.30 -4.24 7.26
C THR A 218 28.92 -3.61 7.10
N LEU A 219 27.96 -4.02 7.94
CA LEU A 219 26.59 -3.46 7.93
C LEU A 219 26.43 -2.23 8.83
N LYS A 220 27.52 -1.72 9.39
CA LYS A 220 27.55 -0.55 10.25
C LYS A 220 26.91 0.73 9.67
N PRO A 221 27.13 1.06 8.37
CA PRO A 221 26.50 2.23 7.76
C PRO A 221 24.97 2.21 7.75
N PHE A 222 24.39 1.01 7.90
CA PHE A 222 22.93 0.80 7.91
C PHE A 222 22.35 0.69 9.31
N GLU A 223 23.17 0.84 10.38
CA GLU A 223 22.78 0.70 11.78
C GLU A 223 22.20 -0.69 12.17
N ILE A 224 22.54 -1.76 11.44
CA ILE A 224 22.03 -3.12 11.69
C ILE A 224 23.12 -4.16 12.00
N GLU A 225 24.38 -3.78 12.16
CA GLU A 225 25.54 -4.69 12.31
C GLU A 225 25.40 -5.70 13.46
N ASN A 226 24.78 -5.33 14.59
CA ASN A 226 24.59 -6.19 15.77
C ASN A 226 23.11 -6.53 16.01
N ASP A 227 22.30 -6.52 14.95
CA ASP A 227 20.86 -6.70 15.02
C ASP A 227 20.47 -7.91 14.18
N GLU A 228 20.61 -9.12 14.80
CA GLU A 228 20.41 -10.40 14.11
C GLU A 228 19.03 -10.50 13.46
N GLU A 229 17.97 -10.03 14.16
CA GLU A 229 16.62 -10.11 13.62
C GLU A 229 16.45 -9.21 12.38
N SER A 230 17.00 -8.00 12.41
CA SER A 230 16.97 -7.09 11.27
C SER A 230 17.81 -7.63 10.11
N ILE A 231 18.99 -8.22 10.38
CA ILE A 231 19.82 -8.87 9.37
C ILE A 231 19.06 -10.02 8.71
N CYS A 232 18.44 -10.92 9.50
CA CYS A 232 17.68 -12.06 8.98
C CYS A 232 16.47 -11.62 8.15
N ALA A 233 15.69 -10.64 8.60
CA ALA A 233 14.54 -10.13 7.87
C ALA A 233 14.95 -9.49 6.52
N CYS A 234 15.99 -8.62 6.53
CA CYS A 234 16.51 -7.97 5.32
C CYS A 234 17.16 -8.96 4.36
N GLY A 235 18.01 -9.86 4.89
CA GLY A 235 18.71 -10.86 4.07
C GLY A 235 17.74 -11.83 3.42
N GLY A 236 16.72 -12.30 4.14
CA GLY A 236 15.64 -13.12 3.60
C GLY A 236 14.90 -12.43 2.46
N LEU A 237 14.56 -11.13 2.63
CA LEU A 237 13.91 -10.36 1.59
C LEU A 237 14.78 -10.19 0.33
N ILE A 238 16.04 -9.79 0.50
CA ILE A 238 16.96 -9.59 -0.62
C ILE A 238 17.23 -10.91 -1.35
N ALA A 239 17.37 -12.03 -0.63
CA ALA A 239 17.53 -13.35 -1.24
C ALA A 239 16.31 -13.73 -2.10
N TYR A 240 15.10 -13.49 -1.60
CA TYR A 240 13.87 -13.71 -2.34
C TYR A 240 13.77 -12.83 -3.59
N LEU A 241 14.08 -11.55 -3.47
CA LEU A 241 14.07 -10.63 -4.60
C LEU A 241 15.10 -10.97 -5.66
N LYS A 242 16.32 -11.39 -5.29
CA LYS A 242 17.35 -11.88 -6.23
C LYS A 242 16.88 -13.15 -6.96
N GLU A 243 16.21 -14.05 -6.26
CA GLU A 243 15.72 -15.30 -6.86
C GLU A 243 14.55 -15.04 -7.83
N THR A 244 13.63 -14.15 -7.49
CA THR A 244 12.46 -13.85 -8.32
C THR A 244 12.80 -12.97 -9.53
N GLN A 245 13.66 -11.96 -9.35
CA GLN A 245 13.98 -11.02 -10.42
C GLN A 245 15.09 -11.52 -11.37
N LYS A 246 15.97 -12.43 -10.91
CA LYS A 246 17.11 -12.96 -11.70
C LYS A 246 18.09 -11.87 -12.21
N HIS A 247 17.92 -10.63 -11.76
CA HIS A 247 18.77 -9.48 -12.14
C HIS A 247 19.36 -8.80 -10.90
N ALA A 248 20.39 -7.99 -11.10
CA ALA A 248 20.97 -7.18 -10.03
C ALA A 248 19.96 -6.12 -9.57
N LEU A 249 19.74 -6.04 -8.25
CA LEU A 249 18.84 -5.06 -7.63
C LEU A 249 19.58 -3.72 -7.39
N VAL A 250 20.03 -3.06 -8.45
CA VAL A 250 20.91 -1.87 -8.38
C VAL A 250 20.24 -0.69 -7.69
N ASN A 251 18.93 -0.56 -7.83
CA ASN A 251 18.14 0.49 -7.17
C ASN A 251 17.97 0.27 -5.66
N VAL A 252 18.08 -0.98 -5.17
CA VAL A 252 18.04 -1.29 -3.74
C VAL A 252 19.48 -1.16 -3.20
N ASN A 253 19.86 0.05 -2.85
CA ASN A 253 21.24 0.42 -2.52
C ASN A 253 21.41 0.96 -1.08
N ASN A 254 20.35 1.02 -0.29
CA ASN A 254 20.34 1.50 1.07
C ASN A 254 19.29 0.78 1.92
N VAL A 255 19.52 0.72 3.24
CA VAL A 255 18.57 0.25 4.24
C VAL A 255 18.21 1.42 5.14
N ILE A 256 16.92 1.68 5.31
CA ILE A 256 16.41 2.68 6.24
C ILE A 256 15.95 1.95 7.52
N LYS A 257 16.61 2.22 8.65
CA LYS A 257 16.18 1.68 9.93
C LYS A 257 15.12 2.60 10.55
N GLU A 258 13.88 2.13 10.59
CA GLU A 258 12.79 2.83 11.28
C GLU A 258 12.88 2.57 12.78
N LYS A 259 12.95 3.63 13.59
CA LYS A 259 12.97 3.57 15.06
C LYS A 259 11.59 3.93 15.59
N LYS A 260 11.08 3.16 16.58
CA LYS A 260 9.77 3.36 17.21
C LYS A 260 9.61 4.78 17.78
N GLU A 261 10.69 5.28 18.38
CA GLU A 261 10.71 6.59 19.05
C GLU A 261 10.66 7.77 18.06
N GLN A 262 10.57 7.54 16.77
CA GLN A 262 10.53 8.61 15.76
C GLN A 262 9.14 8.90 15.22
N CYS A 263 8.21 7.95 15.34
CA CYS A 263 6.88 8.05 14.74
C CYS A 263 5.78 7.68 15.73
N MET A 264 4.64 8.38 15.62
CA MET A 264 3.41 8.03 16.31
C MET A 264 2.96 6.62 15.91
N THR A 265 2.58 5.82 16.88
CA THR A 265 2.02 4.50 16.62
C THR A 265 0.52 4.63 16.30
N LEU A 266 0.12 4.08 15.18
CA LEU A 266 -1.27 3.96 14.76
C LEU A 266 -1.57 2.47 14.53
N ASP A 267 -2.46 1.90 15.34
CA ASP A 267 -2.92 0.53 15.19
C ASP A 267 -3.92 0.39 14.03
N TYR A 268 -4.28 -0.86 13.71
CA TYR A 268 -5.25 -1.17 12.65
C TYR A 268 -6.59 -0.43 12.85
N ASN A 269 -7.11 -0.43 14.07
CA ASN A 269 -8.39 0.19 14.38
C ASN A 269 -8.32 1.71 14.21
N SER A 270 -7.23 2.35 14.63
CA SER A 270 -7.04 3.79 14.48
C SER A 270 -6.89 4.21 13.02
N LEU A 271 -6.10 3.47 12.21
CA LEU A 271 -5.97 3.72 10.77
C LEU A 271 -7.33 3.64 10.07
N LYS A 272 -8.14 2.62 10.40
CA LYS A 272 -9.44 2.36 9.82
C LYS A 272 -10.51 3.35 10.33
N ASN A 273 -10.64 3.51 11.64
CA ASN A 273 -11.68 4.33 12.26
C ASN A 273 -11.52 5.82 11.98
N LEU A 274 -10.28 6.31 11.80
CA LEU A 274 -9.99 7.68 11.40
C LEU A 274 -10.02 7.88 9.89
N GLU A 275 -10.23 6.81 9.12
CA GLU A 275 -10.28 6.86 7.65
C GLU A 275 -9.08 7.60 7.04
N LEU A 276 -7.86 7.25 7.49
CA LEU A 276 -6.66 8.00 7.11
C LEU A 276 -6.32 7.82 5.63
N VAL A 277 -6.35 6.60 5.12
CA VAL A 277 -5.97 6.27 3.74
C VAL A 277 -7.19 5.87 2.89
N ARG A 278 -8.13 5.13 3.49
CA ARG A 278 -9.33 4.61 2.84
C ARG A 278 -10.55 4.84 3.72
N ASN A 279 -11.71 5.07 3.10
CA ASN A 279 -12.96 5.21 3.85
C ASN A 279 -13.48 3.84 4.33
N MET A 280 -14.29 3.84 5.37
CA MET A 280 -14.88 2.62 5.96
C MET A 280 -16.02 2.03 5.15
N ARG A 281 -16.67 2.82 4.29
CA ARG A 281 -17.90 2.44 3.59
C ARG A 281 -17.65 1.46 2.44
N ASP A 282 -16.68 1.78 1.58
CA ASP A 282 -16.40 1.02 0.35
C ASP A 282 -14.90 0.75 0.14
N GLY A 283 -14.07 1.07 1.13
CA GLY A 283 -12.62 0.85 1.08
C GLY A 283 -11.89 1.72 0.07
N LYS A 284 -12.55 2.71 -0.52
CA LYS A 284 -11.95 3.60 -1.52
C LYS A 284 -11.21 4.77 -0.87
N ARG A 285 -10.37 5.41 -1.65
CA ARG A 285 -9.62 6.60 -1.25
C ARG A 285 -10.52 7.82 -1.02
N TYR A 286 -11.59 7.99 -1.81
CA TYR A 286 -12.54 9.10 -1.67
C TYR A 286 -13.15 9.14 -0.27
N GLY A 287 -13.14 10.31 0.37
CA GLY A 287 -13.65 10.51 1.73
C GLY A 287 -12.64 10.18 2.84
N SER A 288 -11.38 9.82 2.52
CA SER A 288 -10.30 9.67 3.49
C SER A 288 -9.50 10.97 3.71
N LEU A 289 -8.66 11.02 4.76
CA LEU A 289 -7.74 12.13 4.97
C LEU A 289 -6.76 12.27 3.80
N LEU A 290 -6.23 11.16 3.29
CA LEU A 290 -5.36 11.13 2.12
C LEU A 290 -6.01 11.74 0.89
N TRP A 291 -7.28 11.44 0.61
CA TRP A 291 -8.02 12.05 -0.50
C TRP A 291 -8.08 13.58 -0.40
N LEU A 292 -8.29 14.10 0.81
CA LEU A 292 -8.37 15.53 1.04
C LEU A 292 -7.02 16.21 0.82
N LEU A 293 -5.98 15.66 1.46
CA LEU A 293 -4.65 16.27 1.50
C LEU A 293 -3.87 16.08 0.20
N ASP A 294 -4.20 15.07 -0.62
CA ASP A 294 -3.47 14.81 -1.85
C ASP A 294 -3.91 15.73 -2.98
N LYS A 295 -3.12 16.77 -3.15
CA LYS A 295 -3.13 17.69 -4.28
C LYS A 295 -1.73 17.79 -4.88
N THR A 296 -0.99 16.67 -4.79
CA THR A 296 0.33 16.51 -5.40
C THR A 296 0.20 16.44 -6.92
N ASP A 297 1.22 16.88 -7.62
CA ASP A 297 1.30 16.85 -9.07
C ASP A 297 2.12 15.66 -9.57
N THR A 298 2.91 15.03 -8.69
CA THR A 298 3.73 13.86 -9.00
C THR A 298 3.23 12.59 -8.30
N ALA A 299 3.36 11.44 -8.95
CA ALA A 299 3.01 10.16 -8.36
C ALA A 299 3.88 9.83 -7.13
N MET A 300 5.17 10.18 -7.18
CA MET A 300 6.10 10.00 -6.06
C MET A 300 5.74 10.88 -4.85
N GLY A 301 5.26 12.10 -5.07
CA GLY A 301 4.72 12.95 -4.00
C GLY A 301 3.48 12.34 -3.33
N SER A 302 2.56 11.77 -4.12
CA SER A 302 1.37 11.07 -3.58
C SER A 302 1.76 9.86 -2.71
N ARG A 303 2.75 9.06 -3.13
CA ARG A 303 3.27 7.92 -2.33
C ARG A 303 3.90 8.39 -1.02
N LEU A 304 4.73 9.43 -1.08
CA LEU A 304 5.36 10.01 0.11
C LEU A 304 4.32 10.59 1.09
N LEU A 305 3.29 11.27 0.59
CA LEU A 305 2.19 11.78 1.40
C LEU A 305 1.44 10.65 2.12
N SER A 306 1.14 9.56 1.42
CA SER A 306 0.51 8.38 2.04
C SER A 306 1.37 7.82 3.18
N GLN A 307 2.68 7.74 2.98
CA GLN A 307 3.64 7.33 4.01
C GLN A 307 3.63 8.31 5.20
N TRP A 308 3.66 9.63 4.96
CA TRP A 308 3.65 10.60 6.07
C TRP A 308 2.37 10.53 6.90
N ILE A 309 1.20 10.31 6.28
CA ILE A 309 -0.08 10.16 6.98
C ILE A 309 -0.08 8.93 7.88
N THR A 310 0.53 7.83 7.45
CA THR A 310 0.58 6.59 8.23
C THR A 310 1.73 6.54 9.23
N THR A 311 2.69 7.47 9.15
CA THR A 311 3.83 7.60 10.06
C THR A 311 4.02 9.03 10.56
N PRO A 312 3.07 9.59 11.34
CA PRO A 312 3.20 10.93 11.90
C PRO A 312 4.42 11.03 12.82
N LEU A 313 5.10 12.16 12.80
CA LEU A 313 6.33 12.38 13.58
C LEU A 313 6.04 12.66 15.05
N ILE A 314 6.99 12.32 15.94
CA ILE A 314 6.96 12.68 17.37
C ILE A 314 8.12 13.58 17.79
N SER A 315 8.92 14.07 16.85
CA SER A 315 9.96 15.07 17.11
C SER A 315 9.42 16.46 16.79
N GLU A 316 9.37 17.34 17.80
CA GLU A 316 8.97 18.73 17.65
C GLU A 316 9.79 19.45 16.57
N GLU A 317 11.11 19.24 16.56
CA GLU A 317 12.01 19.84 15.61
C GLU A 317 11.66 19.43 14.15
N LYS A 318 11.47 18.12 13.92
CA LYS A 318 11.13 17.60 12.58
C LYS A 318 9.74 18.02 12.11
N ILE A 319 8.77 18.16 13.04
CA ILE A 319 7.43 18.64 12.72
C ILE A 319 7.51 20.12 12.33
N ASN A 320 8.17 20.96 13.16
CA ASN A 320 8.32 22.38 12.86
C ASN A 320 9.11 22.62 11.58
N TYR A 321 10.13 21.79 11.28
CA TYR A 321 10.88 21.83 10.03
C TYR A 321 9.96 21.69 8.82
N ARG A 322 8.97 20.78 8.83
CA ARG A 322 7.96 20.65 7.77
C ARG A 322 6.98 21.82 7.76
N LEU A 323 6.49 22.23 8.94
CA LEU A 323 5.53 23.34 9.10
C LEU A 323 6.10 24.67 8.56
N ASP A 324 7.40 24.92 8.71
CA ASP A 324 8.05 26.12 8.19
C ASP A 324 8.06 26.12 6.67
N GLY A 325 8.33 24.98 6.03
CA GLY A 325 8.22 24.82 4.57
C GLY A 325 6.81 25.07 4.05
N VAL A 326 5.81 24.48 4.72
CA VAL A 326 4.40 24.72 4.35
C VAL A 326 4.04 26.20 4.53
N ASN A 327 4.54 26.86 5.58
CA ASN A 327 4.25 28.27 5.86
C ASN A 327 4.83 29.21 4.79
N GLU A 328 6.04 28.94 4.27
CA GLU A 328 6.62 29.71 3.18
C GLU A 328 5.76 29.60 1.92
N LEU A 329 5.38 28.38 1.55
CA LEU A 329 4.52 28.11 0.39
C LEU A 329 3.09 28.63 0.58
N TYR A 330 2.56 28.62 1.80
CA TYR A 330 1.23 29.18 2.13
C TYR A 330 1.24 30.72 1.95
N SER A 331 2.31 31.37 2.37
CA SER A 331 2.42 32.82 2.39
C SER A 331 2.70 33.41 1.00
N SER A 332 3.47 32.70 0.14
CA SER A 332 3.83 33.16 -1.20
C SER A 332 3.03 32.42 -2.28
N ALA A 333 2.03 33.11 -2.85
CA ALA A 333 1.23 32.56 -3.96
C ALA A 333 2.07 32.40 -5.24
N ILE A 334 3.06 33.29 -5.47
CA ILE A 334 3.95 33.28 -6.64
C ILE A 334 4.87 32.05 -6.56
N LEU A 335 5.52 31.82 -5.42
CA LEU A 335 6.40 30.67 -5.22
C LEU A 335 5.63 29.36 -5.37
N ARG A 336 4.48 29.25 -4.67
CA ARG A 336 3.63 28.05 -4.75
C ARG A 336 3.17 27.76 -6.18
N GLY A 337 2.67 28.79 -6.91
CA GLY A 337 2.21 28.66 -8.30
C GLY A 337 3.34 28.28 -9.26
N GLY A 338 4.51 28.90 -9.12
CA GLY A 338 5.68 28.58 -9.94
C GLY A 338 6.17 27.15 -9.73
N ILE A 339 6.19 26.65 -8.47
CA ILE A 339 6.54 25.27 -8.16
C ILE A 339 5.49 24.30 -8.74
N ASP A 340 4.20 24.59 -8.57
CA ASP A 340 3.08 23.80 -9.09
C ASP A 340 3.19 23.58 -10.62
N GLU A 341 3.52 24.61 -11.38
CA GLU A 341 3.71 24.51 -12.82
C GLU A 341 4.89 23.61 -13.19
N ARG A 342 6.01 23.73 -12.48
CA ARG A 342 7.20 22.92 -12.77
C ARG A 342 7.06 21.46 -12.34
N LEU A 343 6.35 21.17 -11.24
CA LEU A 343 6.08 19.82 -10.80
C LEU A 343 5.29 18.99 -11.82
N LYS A 344 4.40 19.63 -12.60
CA LYS A 344 3.63 18.97 -13.68
C LYS A 344 4.52 18.49 -14.84
N GLU A 345 5.71 19.07 -14.98
CA GLU A 345 6.69 18.65 -15.98
C GLU A 345 7.53 17.44 -15.51
N ILE A 346 7.41 17.04 -14.24
CA ILE A 346 8.18 15.95 -13.64
C ILE A 346 7.41 14.63 -13.75
N HIS A 347 8.00 13.67 -14.45
CA HIS A 347 7.54 12.28 -14.48
C HIS A 347 7.93 11.52 -13.20
N ASP A 348 7.48 10.29 -13.05
CA ASP A 348 7.82 9.44 -11.91
C ASP A 348 9.29 8.98 -11.95
N MET A 349 10.18 9.85 -11.49
CA MET A 349 11.62 9.63 -11.51
C MET A 349 12.05 8.39 -10.70
N GLU A 350 11.33 8.06 -9.61
CA GLU A 350 11.64 6.88 -8.79
C GLU A 350 11.41 5.60 -9.57
N ARG A 351 10.23 5.42 -10.19
CA ARG A 351 9.90 4.23 -10.97
C ARG A 351 10.68 4.14 -12.28
N LEU A 352 10.95 5.29 -12.92
CA LEU A 352 11.85 5.33 -14.07
C LEU A 352 13.26 4.85 -13.70
N ALA A 353 13.79 5.32 -12.58
CA ALA A 353 15.08 4.87 -12.03
C ALA A 353 15.07 3.36 -11.73
N GLY A 354 13.99 2.84 -11.14
CA GLY A 354 13.81 1.41 -10.89
C GLY A 354 13.83 0.57 -12.18
N ARG A 355 13.12 0.99 -13.24
CA ARG A 355 13.12 0.29 -14.54
C ARG A 355 14.49 0.28 -15.20
N ILE A 356 15.22 1.40 -15.12
CA ILE A 356 16.59 1.49 -15.64
C ILE A 356 17.49 0.50 -14.91
N SER A 357 17.41 0.46 -13.59
CA SER A 357 18.21 -0.44 -12.74
C SER A 357 17.92 -1.92 -13.01
N ASN A 358 16.64 -2.25 -13.22
CA ASN A 358 16.19 -3.62 -13.49
C ASN A 358 16.40 -4.03 -14.96
N GLY A 359 17.01 -3.17 -15.80
CA GLY A 359 17.28 -3.45 -17.21
C GLY A 359 16.07 -3.39 -18.14
N ASN A 360 14.86 -3.16 -17.62
CA ASN A 360 13.58 -3.18 -18.33
C ASN A 360 13.19 -1.82 -18.95
N ALA A 361 14.02 -0.78 -18.77
CA ALA A 361 13.73 0.54 -19.31
C ALA A 361 13.66 0.56 -20.83
N THR A 362 12.65 1.23 -21.35
CA THR A 362 12.47 1.51 -22.77
C THR A 362 13.16 2.84 -23.15
N PRO A 363 13.39 3.11 -24.45
CA PRO A 363 13.84 4.43 -24.88
C PRO A 363 12.91 5.56 -24.43
N ALA A 364 11.58 5.34 -24.43
CA ALA A 364 10.59 6.30 -23.93
C ALA A 364 10.81 6.64 -22.45
N ASP A 365 11.11 5.63 -21.62
CA ASP A 365 11.39 5.84 -20.20
C ASP A 365 12.62 6.74 -19.99
N CYS A 366 13.68 6.49 -20.74
CA CYS A 366 14.88 7.31 -20.67
C CYS A 366 14.62 8.76 -21.15
N TYR A 367 13.80 8.92 -22.19
CA TYR A 367 13.40 10.23 -22.70
C TYR A 367 12.56 10.99 -21.66
N SER A 368 11.53 10.38 -21.08
CA SER A 368 10.69 10.98 -20.02
C SER A 368 11.52 11.36 -18.78
N LEU A 369 12.52 10.54 -18.42
CA LEU A 369 13.44 10.91 -17.33
C LEU A 369 14.26 12.15 -17.70
N SER A 370 14.71 12.27 -18.96
CA SER A 370 15.45 13.45 -19.43
C SER A 370 14.62 14.73 -19.42
N GLU A 371 13.32 14.64 -19.73
CA GLU A 371 12.39 15.78 -19.64
C GLU A 371 12.29 16.26 -18.19
N SER A 372 12.11 15.33 -17.25
CA SER A 372 12.10 15.66 -15.82
C SER A 372 13.41 16.32 -15.37
N MET A 373 14.55 15.79 -15.82
CA MET A 373 15.87 16.32 -15.48
C MET A 373 16.06 17.77 -15.97
N LEU A 374 15.49 18.14 -17.13
CA LEU A 374 15.56 19.51 -17.65
C LEU A 374 14.65 20.50 -16.92
N ALA A 375 13.62 20.05 -16.23
CA ALA A 375 12.75 20.89 -15.41
C ALA A 375 13.38 21.26 -14.05
N LEU A 376 14.31 20.42 -13.54
CA LEU A 376 14.91 20.58 -12.20
C LEU A 376 15.64 21.92 -11.97
N PRO A 377 16.43 22.47 -12.89
CA PRO A 377 17.07 23.77 -12.70
C PRO A 377 16.09 24.89 -12.43
N ASN A 378 14.91 24.87 -13.07
CA ASN A 378 13.87 25.89 -12.86
C ASN A 378 13.28 25.80 -11.45
N ILE A 379 13.11 24.60 -10.89
CA ILE A 379 12.70 24.41 -9.50
C ILE A 379 13.76 24.99 -8.56
N LYS A 380 15.02 24.72 -8.84
CA LYS A 380 16.15 25.20 -8.05
C LYS A 380 16.23 26.74 -8.03
N ILE A 381 15.96 27.38 -9.16
CA ILE A 381 15.88 28.84 -9.27
C ILE A 381 14.76 29.41 -8.42
N LEU A 382 13.60 28.76 -8.38
CA LEU A 382 12.47 29.20 -7.55
C LEU A 382 12.76 29.08 -6.04
N LEU A 383 13.54 28.10 -5.63
CA LEU A 383 13.96 27.89 -4.24
C LEU A 383 15.16 28.77 -3.84
N PHE A 384 15.82 29.39 -4.81
CA PHE A 384 16.99 30.24 -4.56
C PHE A 384 16.61 31.46 -3.73
N GLY A 385 17.35 31.68 -2.65
CA GLY A 385 17.13 32.81 -1.73
C GLY A 385 16.12 32.50 -0.60
N SER A 386 15.55 31.30 -0.53
CA SER A 386 14.77 30.89 0.65
C SER A 386 15.65 30.85 1.90
N THR A 387 15.15 31.39 3.01
CA THR A 387 15.79 31.34 4.34
C THR A 387 15.30 30.15 5.17
N VAL A 388 14.29 29.43 4.71
CA VAL A 388 13.70 28.29 5.41
C VAL A 388 14.55 27.04 5.16
N LYS A 389 15.00 26.40 6.25
CA LYS A 389 15.97 25.30 6.19
C LYS A 389 15.53 24.14 5.31
N ILE A 390 14.28 23.70 5.39
CA ILE A 390 13.78 22.58 4.54
C ILE A 390 13.84 22.91 3.04
N MET A 391 13.60 24.16 2.65
CA MET A 391 13.67 24.59 1.25
C MET A 391 15.11 24.61 0.74
N GLN A 392 16.06 25.03 1.61
CA GLN A 392 17.48 24.95 1.32
C GLN A 392 17.92 23.50 1.14
N ASP A 393 17.58 22.62 2.09
CA ASP A 393 17.93 21.20 2.03
C ASP A 393 17.34 20.50 0.80
N ILE A 394 16.10 20.85 0.40
CA ILE A 394 15.49 20.37 -0.84
C ILE A 394 16.30 20.86 -2.04
N SER A 395 16.63 22.16 -2.11
CA SER A 395 17.40 22.74 -3.20
C SER A 395 18.79 22.10 -3.33
N ASP A 396 19.46 21.82 -2.20
CA ASP A 396 20.79 21.19 -2.17
C ASP A 396 20.76 19.73 -2.64
N ASN A 397 19.65 19.02 -2.40
CA ASN A 397 19.46 17.64 -2.82
C ASN A 397 18.93 17.48 -4.25
N ILE A 398 18.55 18.56 -4.93
CA ILE A 398 18.25 18.55 -6.36
C ILE A 398 19.56 18.71 -7.12
N ASP A 399 19.97 17.66 -7.83
CA ASP A 399 21.16 17.66 -8.67
C ASP A 399 20.91 18.31 -10.05
N ASP A 400 21.98 18.77 -10.68
CA ASP A 400 21.97 19.19 -12.08
C ASP A 400 22.30 17.98 -12.97
N PHE A 401 21.41 17.63 -13.88
CA PHE A 401 21.55 16.55 -14.86
C PHE A 401 21.50 17.08 -16.30
N THR A 402 21.73 18.37 -16.50
CA THR A 402 21.58 19.03 -17.81
C THR A 402 22.42 18.39 -18.89
N ASP A 403 23.63 17.95 -18.57
CA ASP A 403 24.53 17.23 -19.47
C ASP A 403 23.97 15.87 -19.90
N ILE A 404 23.53 15.06 -18.94
CA ILE A 404 22.94 13.74 -19.18
C ILE A 404 21.64 13.88 -19.97
N ALA A 405 20.78 14.82 -19.56
CA ALA A 405 19.50 15.06 -20.21
C ALA A 405 19.66 15.49 -21.68
N LYS A 406 20.59 16.42 -21.97
CA LYS A 406 20.89 16.84 -23.34
C LYS A 406 21.45 15.71 -24.19
N LEU A 407 22.33 14.87 -23.61
CA LEU A 407 22.83 13.67 -24.30
C LEU A 407 21.69 12.75 -24.70
N ILE A 408 20.78 12.42 -23.76
CA ILE A 408 19.64 11.55 -24.02
C ILE A 408 18.74 12.13 -25.10
N GLN A 409 18.38 13.41 -25.01
CA GLN A 409 17.51 14.08 -26.00
C GLN A 409 18.16 14.24 -27.37
N SER A 410 19.48 14.30 -27.45
CA SER A 410 20.20 14.28 -28.73
C SER A 410 20.24 12.90 -29.35
N ALA A 411 20.21 11.83 -28.52
CA ALA A 411 20.34 10.45 -28.94
C ALA A 411 19.01 9.78 -29.24
N ILE A 412 17.96 10.06 -28.45
CA ILE A 412 16.67 9.37 -28.50
C ILE A 412 15.59 10.27 -29.12
N ASN A 413 14.75 9.71 -30.00
CA ASN A 413 13.62 10.40 -30.61
C ASN A 413 12.55 10.73 -29.57
N SER A 414 11.90 11.90 -29.69
CA SER A 414 10.82 12.36 -28.82
C SER A 414 9.47 11.70 -29.11
N ASP A 415 9.28 11.10 -30.29
CA ASP A 415 8.00 10.50 -30.69
C ASP A 415 7.90 9.05 -30.20
N PRO A 416 7.00 8.75 -29.22
CA PRO A 416 6.82 7.39 -28.71
C PRO A 416 6.27 6.42 -29.77
N THR A 417 5.67 6.88 -30.88
CA THR A 417 5.19 6.02 -31.95
C THR A 417 6.32 5.37 -32.76
N THR A 418 7.51 5.95 -32.74
CA THR A 418 8.72 5.39 -33.35
C THR A 418 9.26 4.14 -32.64
N TYR A 419 8.77 3.81 -31.44
CA TYR A 419 9.17 2.61 -30.69
C TYR A 419 8.47 1.34 -31.18
N SER A 420 7.51 1.45 -32.11
CA SER A 420 6.85 0.31 -32.71
C SER A 420 7.72 -0.39 -33.75
N LYS A 421 7.58 -1.65 -33.89
CA LYS A 421 8.09 -2.69 -34.83
C LYS A 421 9.36 -2.42 -35.66
N ASP A 422 9.68 -1.17 -36.02
CA ASP A 422 10.83 -0.82 -36.89
C ASP A 422 12.08 -0.32 -36.16
N ARG A 423 12.03 -0.23 -34.83
CA ARG A 423 13.18 0.07 -33.91
C ARG A 423 13.95 1.36 -34.20
N ASN A 424 13.38 2.36 -34.83
CA ASN A 424 14.05 3.61 -35.19
C ASN A 424 14.00 4.61 -34.02
N TYR A 425 14.55 4.23 -32.86
CA TYR A 425 14.46 5.07 -31.65
C TYR A 425 15.66 5.99 -31.43
N ILE A 426 16.78 5.76 -32.14
CA ILE A 426 17.91 6.69 -32.11
C ILE A 426 17.68 7.79 -33.14
N ARG A 427 17.92 9.05 -32.74
CA ARG A 427 17.71 10.24 -33.55
C ARG A 427 18.69 10.28 -34.75
N ASP A 428 18.20 10.73 -35.91
CA ASP A 428 19.06 11.00 -37.06
C ASP A 428 20.05 12.13 -36.74
N GLY A 429 21.30 11.99 -37.18
CA GLY A 429 22.37 12.90 -36.88
C GLY A 429 23.15 12.62 -35.60
N PHE A 430 22.74 11.62 -34.81
CA PHE A 430 23.47 11.25 -33.58
C PHE A 430 24.72 10.39 -33.88
N ASP A 431 24.58 9.39 -34.75
CA ASP A 431 25.68 8.50 -35.14
C ASP A 431 25.81 8.42 -36.66
N LYS A 432 27.02 8.76 -37.16
CA LYS A 432 27.29 8.86 -38.61
C LYS A 432 27.17 7.52 -39.34
N GLU A 433 27.55 6.42 -38.70
CA GLU A 433 27.47 5.11 -39.34
C GLU A 433 26.04 4.60 -39.39
N LEU A 434 25.25 4.86 -38.34
CA LEU A 434 23.81 4.56 -38.30
C LEU A 434 23.08 5.33 -39.40
N ASP A 435 23.37 6.62 -39.57
CA ASP A 435 22.78 7.46 -40.63
C ASP A 435 23.14 6.94 -42.01
N ARG A 436 24.38 6.55 -42.25
CA ARG A 436 24.84 5.97 -43.50
C ARG A 436 24.08 4.68 -43.83
N LEU A 437 23.93 3.78 -42.86
CA LEU A 437 23.23 2.54 -43.05
C LEU A 437 21.72 2.74 -43.29
N ARG A 438 21.09 3.70 -42.60
CA ARG A 438 19.71 4.09 -42.83
C ARG A 438 19.47 4.67 -44.23
N GLN A 439 20.40 5.51 -44.71
CA GLN A 439 20.37 6.04 -46.10
C GLN A 439 20.46 4.89 -47.11
N MET A 440 21.37 3.92 -46.92
CA MET A 440 21.45 2.73 -47.79
C MET A 440 20.16 1.96 -47.79
N ARG A 441 19.55 1.70 -46.61
CA ARG A 441 18.26 1.03 -46.50
C ARG A 441 17.14 1.77 -47.21
N ASN A 442 17.04 3.08 -47.02
CA ASN A 442 16.00 3.90 -47.64
C ASN A 442 16.11 4.02 -49.17
N HIS A 443 17.34 4.05 -49.71
CA HIS A 443 17.60 4.07 -51.14
C HIS A 443 17.49 2.67 -51.78
N SER A 444 17.34 1.61 -50.97
CA SER A 444 17.20 0.24 -51.49
C SER A 444 15.98 0.07 -52.43
N GLY A 445 14.86 0.75 -52.12
CA GLY A 445 13.68 0.77 -52.96
C GLY A 445 13.92 1.36 -54.36
N ASP A 446 14.77 2.36 -54.45
CA ASP A 446 15.17 2.99 -55.72
C ASP A 446 16.15 2.11 -56.49
N ILE A 447 17.08 1.43 -55.78
CA ILE A 447 17.98 0.45 -56.38
C ILE A 447 17.15 -0.73 -56.96
N ILE A 448 16.19 -1.27 -56.22
CA ILE A 448 15.33 -2.33 -56.71
C ILE A 448 14.49 -1.93 -57.91
N LYS A 449 13.92 -0.68 -57.89
CA LYS A 449 13.20 -0.13 -59.07
C LYS A 449 14.10 0.05 -60.27
N ARG A 450 15.35 0.47 -60.06
CA ARG A 450 16.35 0.58 -61.11
C ARG A 450 16.65 -0.79 -61.76
N ILE A 451 16.89 -1.80 -60.92
CA ILE A 451 17.12 -3.17 -61.37
C ILE A 451 15.87 -3.68 -62.11
N GLU A 452 14.69 -3.43 -61.60
CA GLU A 452 13.41 -3.80 -62.26
C GLU A 452 13.29 -3.19 -63.65
N THR A 453 13.64 -1.88 -63.80
CA THR A 453 13.60 -1.19 -65.07
C THR A 453 14.64 -1.75 -66.02
N GLN A 454 15.88 -1.93 -65.56
CA GLN A 454 16.96 -2.51 -66.35
C GLN A 454 16.63 -3.95 -66.82
N GLU A 455 16.06 -4.76 -65.95
CA GLU A 455 15.69 -6.13 -66.31
C GLU A 455 14.47 -6.17 -67.26
N LYS A 456 13.55 -5.21 -67.20
CA LYS A 456 12.47 -5.02 -68.19
C LYS A 456 13.03 -4.64 -69.59
N GLU A 457 14.04 -3.77 -69.61
CA GLU A 457 14.68 -3.38 -70.84
C GLU A 457 15.51 -4.50 -71.46
N LYS A 458 16.31 -5.23 -70.64
CA LYS A 458 17.14 -6.38 -71.08
C LYS A 458 16.28 -7.55 -71.64
N THR A 459 15.18 -7.87 -70.96
CA THR A 459 14.36 -9.04 -71.30
C THR A 459 13.23 -8.71 -72.26
N GLY A 460 12.85 -7.44 -72.42
CA GLY A 460 11.70 -6.99 -73.17
C GLY A 460 10.35 -7.42 -72.53
N ILE A 461 10.36 -7.81 -71.24
CA ILE A 461 9.15 -8.29 -70.55
C ILE A 461 8.59 -7.11 -69.72
N ARG A 462 7.61 -6.42 -70.27
CA ARG A 462 6.99 -5.22 -69.62
C ARG A 462 6.25 -5.52 -68.34
N THR A 463 5.79 -6.77 -68.12
CA THR A 463 5.01 -7.24 -66.97
C THR A 463 5.91 -7.75 -65.83
N LEU A 464 7.23 -7.81 -66.00
CA LEU A 464 8.19 -8.19 -64.99
C LEU A 464 8.06 -7.29 -63.77
N LYS A 465 8.01 -7.85 -62.59
CA LYS A 465 8.01 -7.13 -61.32
C LYS A 465 8.98 -7.74 -60.33
N ILE A 466 9.64 -6.95 -59.54
CA ILE A 466 10.41 -7.41 -58.38
C ILE A 466 9.55 -7.27 -57.13
N ALA A 467 9.39 -8.39 -56.39
CA ALA A 467 8.64 -8.40 -55.12
C ALA A 467 9.44 -9.11 -54.01
N TYR A 468 9.00 -8.96 -52.78
CA TYR A 468 9.63 -9.57 -51.61
C TYR A 468 8.71 -10.57 -50.94
N ASN A 469 9.29 -11.70 -50.50
CA ASN A 469 8.60 -12.73 -49.71
C ASN A 469 9.53 -13.21 -48.59
N LYS A 470 9.01 -13.36 -47.36
CA LYS A 470 9.77 -13.78 -46.15
C LYS A 470 10.51 -15.13 -46.34
N VAL A 471 10.02 -16.03 -47.22
CA VAL A 471 10.59 -17.38 -47.43
C VAL A 471 11.72 -17.33 -48.48
N PHE A 472 11.56 -16.54 -49.56
CA PHE A 472 12.47 -16.55 -50.70
C PHE A 472 13.28 -15.24 -50.88
N GLY A 473 13.00 -14.21 -50.07
CA GLY A 473 13.59 -12.89 -50.21
C GLY A 473 13.03 -12.11 -51.38
N TYR A 474 13.87 -11.27 -52.02
CA TYR A 474 13.51 -10.58 -53.26
C TYR A 474 13.53 -11.53 -54.45
N TYR A 475 12.51 -11.45 -55.27
CA TYR A 475 12.37 -12.27 -56.46
C TYR A 475 11.77 -11.47 -57.62
N ILE A 476 12.13 -11.91 -58.83
CA ILE A 476 11.57 -11.41 -60.07
C ILE A 476 10.37 -12.30 -60.48
N GLU A 477 9.22 -11.72 -60.62
CA GLU A 477 8.01 -12.44 -61.03
C GLU A 477 7.77 -12.23 -62.52
N VAL A 478 7.71 -13.31 -63.28
CA VAL A 478 7.45 -13.33 -64.71
C VAL A 478 6.19 -14.10 -64.99
N SER A 479 5.22 -13.53 -65.70
CA SER A 479 3.98 -14.18 -66.02
C SER A 479 4.19 -15.33 -67.02
N ASN A 480 3.35 -16.36 -66.96
CA ASN A 480 3.43 -17.56 -67.76
C ASN A 480 3.54 -17.31 -69.28
N SER A 481 2.99 -16.19 -69.79
CA SER A 481 3.02 -15.79 -71.20
C SER A 481 4.43 -15.39 -71.69
N PHE A 482 5.38 -15.17 -70.83
CA PHE A 482 6.73 -14.68 -71.20
C PHE A 482 7.85 -15.62 -70.70
N LYS A 483 7.57 -16.86 -70.39
CA LYS A 483 8.56 -17.83 -69.89
C LYS A 483 9.70 -18.05 -70.90
N ASP A 484 9.39 -18.11 -72.17
CA ASP A 484 10.37 -18.38 -73.23
C ASP A 484 11.36 -17.20 -73.41
N LYS A 485 11.08 -16.03 -72.84
CA LYS A 485 11.92 -14.85 -72.96
C LYS A 485 12.84 -14.66 -71.73
N VAL A 486 12.76 -15.58 -70.76
CA VAL A 486 13.58 -15.49 -69.57
C VAL A 486 15.04 -15.86 -69.88
N PRO A 487 16.03 -15.02 -69.55
CA PRO A 487 17.45 -15.30 -69.79
C PRO A 487 17.93 -16.52 -69.02
N TYR A 488 18.95 -17.20 -69.53
CA TYR A 488 19.53 -18.40 -68.90
C TYR A 488 20.19 -18.14 -67.55
N ASN A 489 20.55 -16.93 -67.20
CA ASN A 489 21.13 -16.52 -65.94
C ASN A 489 20.09 -16.32 -64.83
N TYR A 490 18.80 -16.48 -65.10
CA TYR A 490 17.75 -16.43 -64.10
C TYR A 490 17.62 -17.83 -63.45
N ILE A 491 17.77 -17.87 -62.12
CA ILE A 491 17.61 -19.09 -61.31
C ILE A 491 16.16 -19.17 -60.84
N ARG A 492 15.43 -20.20 -61.32
CA ARG A 492 14.04 -20.42 -60.92
C ARG A 492 13.96 -20.90 -59.47
N LYS A 493 13.10 -20.25 -58.64
CA LYS A 493 12.86 -20.58 -57.22
C LYS A 493 11.48 -21.17 -56.99
N GLN A 494 10.46 -20.71 -57.68
CA GLN A 494 9.11 -21.16 -57.45
C GLN A 494 8.24 -20.99 -58.74
N THR A 495 7.37 -21.97 -58.95
CA THR A 495 6.30 -21.86 -59.93
C THR A 495 4.99 -21.55 -59.22
N THR A 496 4.25 -20.55 -59.66
CA THR A 496 2.92 -20.20 -59.20
C THR A 496 1.86 -20.37 -60.29
N VAL A 497 0.59 -20.28 -59.94
CA VAL A 497 -0.52 -20.43 -60.91
C VAL A 497 -0.39 -19.41 -62.05
N ASN A 498 0.04 -18.20 -61.79
CA ASN A 498 0.04 -17.07 -62.72
C ASN A 498 1.39 -16.75 -63.33
N GLY A 499 2.51 -17.39 -62.85
CA GLY A 499 3.84 -17.05 -63.33
C GLY A 499 4.91 -17.87 -62.62
N GLU A 500 6.17 -17.55 -62.91
CA GLU A 500 7.32 -18.12 -62.25
C GLU A 500 8.15 -17.06 -61.56
N ARG A 501 8.77 -17.44 -60.46
CA ARG A 501 9.63 -16.60 -59.65
C ARG A 501 11.09 -16.97 -59.80
N TYR A 502 11.89 -15.95 -60.11
CA TYR A 502 13.29 -16.09 -60.38
C TYR A 502 14.14 -15.21 -59.50
N ILE A 503 15.41 -15.52 -59.40
CA ILE A 503 16.43 -14.69 -58.73
C ILE A 503 17.62 -14.52 -59.66
N THR A 504 18.23 -13.34 -59.65
CA THR A 504 19.50 -13.06 -60.33
C THR A 504 20.60 -12.86 -59.32
N GLU A 505 21.86 -13.01 -59.70
CA GLU A 505 23.00 -12.77 -58.81
C GLU A 505 23.05 -11.31 -58.35
N GLU A 506 22.75 -10.34 -59.20
CA GLU A 506 22.66 -8.93 -58.90
C GLU A 506 21.60 -8.67 -57.84
N LEU A 507 20.38 -9.21 -57.97
CA LEU A 507 19.33 -9.02 -56.99
C LEU A 507 19.68 -9.69 -55.66
N LYS A 508 20.34 -10.82 -55.68
CA LYS A 508 20.82 -11.53 -54.49
C LYS A 508 21.90 -10.74 -53.73
N ASN A 509 22.82 -10.09 -54.44
CA ASN A 509 23.84 -9.25 -53.80
C ASN A 509 23.21 -8.04 -53.12
N VAL A 510 22.29 -7.36 -53.76
CA VAL A 510 21.55 -6.23 -53.20
C VAL A 510 20.72 -6.68 -51.98
N GLU A 511 20.09 -7.85 -52.02
CA GLU A 511 19.40 -8.44 -50.87
C GLU A 511 20.31 -8.64 -49.66
N VAL A 512 21.50 -9.22 -49.89
CA VAL A 512 22.50 -9.43 -48.82
C VAL A 512 22.94 -8.10 -48.21
N GLU A 513 23.18 -7.05 -49.01
CA GLU A 513 23.55 -5.72 -48.55
C GLU A 513 22.42 -5.10 -47.71
N ILE A 514 21.14 -5.19 -48.13
CA ILE A 514 20.00 -4.66 -47.37
C ILE A 514 19.84 -5.38 -46.04
N LEU A 515 19.88 -6.71 -46.03
CA LEU A 515 19.72 -7.51 -44.82
C LEU A 515 20.86 -7.29 -43.84
N SER A 516 22.12 -7.18 -44.33
CA SER A 516 23.27 -6.88 -43.47
C SER A 516 23.21 -5.47 -42.89
N ALA A 517 22.65 -4.49 -43.65
CA ALA A 517 22.42 -3.14 -43.15
C ALA A 517 21.38 -3.12 -42.04
N ASP A 518 20.26 -3.84 -42.19
CA ASP A 518 19.23 -3.95 -41.15
C ASP A 518 19.72 -4.59 -39.84
N GLU A 519 20.54 -5.66 -39.96
CA GLU A 519 21.16 -6.26 -38.77
C GLU A 519 22.16 -5.32 -38.10
N SER A 520 22.95 -4.58 -38.88
CA SER A 520 23.91 -3.61 -38.38
C SER A 520 23.24 -2.41 -37.73
N ILE A 521 22.16 -1.88 -38.32
CA ILE A 521 21.32 -0.84 -37.71
C ILE A 521 20.85 -1.29 -36.33
N LYS A 522 20.24 -2.49 -36.24
CA LYS A 522 19.74 -3.02 -34.96
C LYS A 522 20.83 -3.15 -33.91
N ARG A 523 22.00 -3.65 -34.31
CA ARG A 523 23.14 -3.81 -33.39
C ARG A 523 23.63 -2.46 -32.86
N ILE A 524 23.82 -1.45 -33.74
CA ILE A 524 24.30 -0.13 -33.34
C ILE A 524 23.27 0.58 -32.44
N GLU A 525 21.98 0.49 -32.75
CA GLU A 525 20.93 1.05 -31.91
C GLU A 525 20.93 0.43 -30.50
N ILE A 526 21.07 -0.89 -30.40
CA ILE A 526 21.17 -1.61 -29.11
C ILE A 526 22.41 -1.18 -28.34
N GLU A 527 23.56 -1.03 -29.02
CA GLU A 527 24.82 -0.60 -28.40
C GLU A 527 24.74 0.84 -27.86
N ILE A 528 24.19 1.77 -28.65
CA ILE A 528 23.98 3.16 -28.21
C ILE A 528 23.03 3.21 -27.01
N PHE A 529 21.90 2.51 -27.08
CA PHE A 529 20.92 2.47 -26.00
C PHE A 529 21.46 1.80 -24.74
N SER A 530 22.28 0.76 -24.89
CA SER A 530 22.95 0.13 -23.75
C SER A 530 23.94 1.09 -23.05
N LYS A 531 24.67 1.91 -23.80
CA LYS A 531 25.56 2.93 -23.23
C LYS A 531 24.75 3.98 -22.45
N ILE A 532 23.61 4.45 -22.98
CA ILE A 532 22.73 5.39 -22.28
C ILE A 532 22.19 4.81 -20.98
N LYS A 533 21.72 3.54 -21.01
CA LYS A 533 21.27 2.84 -19.79
C LYS A 533 22.40 2.69 -18.77
N GLY A 534 23.61 2.37 -19.20
CA GLY A 534 24.77 2.27 -18.34
C GLY A 534 25.07 3.60 -17.63
N LEU A 535 25.10 4.71 -18.38
CA LEU A 535 25.31 6.06 -17.83
C LEU A 535 24.23 6.43 -16.80
N LEU A 536 22.98 6.12 -17.06
CA LEU A 536 21.88 6.36 -16.11
C LEU A 536 21.99 5.48 -14.87
N ALA A 537 22.37 4.20 -15.03
CA ALA A 537 22.57 3.27 -13.91
C ALA A 537 23.70 3.72 -12.97
N GLU A 538 24.78 4.27 -13.49
CA GLU A 538 25.87 4.85 -12.69
C GLU A 538 25.40 6.03 -11.84
N ASN A 539 24.40 6.77 -12.30
CA ASN A 539 23.86 7.97 -11.64
C ASN A 539 22.60 7.71 -10.82
N ILE A 540 22.20 6.44 -10.64
CA ILE A 540 20.91 6.09 -10.04
C ILE A 540 20.71 6.67 -8.63
N LYS A 541 21.77 6.67 -7.79
CA LYS A 541 21.70 7.23 -6.42
C LYS A 541 21.42 8.73 -6.42
N ARG A 542 21.99 9.46 -7.39
CA ARG A 542 21.75 10.91 -7.57
C ARG A 542 20.29 11.15 -7.98
N VAL A 543 19.77 10.34 -8.93
CA VAL A 543 18.39 10.41 -9.38
C VAL A 543 17.41 10.13 -8.24
N GLN A 544 17.65 9.08 -7.43
CA GLN A 544 16.81 8.75 -6.27
C GLN A 544 16.81 9.86 -5.20
N ARG A 545 17.98 10.44 -4.90
CA ARG A 545 18.09 11.57 -3.97
C ARG A 545 17.29 12.78 -4.43
N THR A 546 17.41 13.13 -5.70
CA THR A 546 16.66 14.23 -6.32
C THR A 546 15.16 13.95 -6.35
N ALA A 547 14.75 12.73 -6.72
CA ALA A 547 13.36 12.32 -6.72
C ALA A 547 12.72 12.45 -5.33
N ASN A 548 13.43 12.06 -4.27
CA ASN A 548 12.98 12.22 -2.89
C ASN A 548 12.85 13.71 -2.49
N ALA A 549 13.79 14.57 -2.89
CA ALA A 549 13.71 16.02 -2.65
C ALA A 549 12.49 16.64 -3.36
N VAL A 550 12.25 16.27 -4.63
CA VAL A 550 11.08 16.72 -5.40
C VAL A 550 9.77 16.21 -4.79
N SER A 551 9.71 14.94 -4.35
CA SER A 551 8.55 14.38 -3.67
C SER A 551 8.22 15.14 -2.39
N CYS A 552 9.23 15.49 -1.59
CA CYS A 552 9.08 16.28 -0.38
C CYS A 552 8.50 17.67 -0.69
N LEU A 553 9.05 18.35 -1.70
CA LEU A 553 8.56 19.66 -2.15
C LEU A 553 7.10 19.61 -2.60
N ASP A 554 6.72 18.57 -3.35
CA ASP A 554 5.37 18.36 -3.85
C ASP A 554 4.37 18.13 -2.70
N VAL A 555 4.73 17.34 -1.68
CA VAL A 555 3.90 17.16 -0.48
C VAL A 555 3.70 18.48 0.28
N LEU A 556 4.77 19.27 0.48
CA LEU A 556 4.67 20.57 1.13
C LEU A 556 3.79 21.54 0.34
N CYS A 557 3.91 21.52 -0.99
CA CYS A 557 3.08 22.31 -1.89
C CYS A 557 1.61 21.88 -1.80
N SER A 558 1.35 20.58 -1.75
CA SER A 558 0.01 20.00 -1.57
C SER A 558 -0.63 20.48 -0.24
N PHE A 559 0.11 20.43 0.88
CA PHE A 559 -0.38 20.94 2.16
C PHE A 559 -0.69 22.42 2.10
N ALA A 560 0.15 23.23 1.48
CA ALA A 560 -0.09 24.67 1.31
C ALA A 560 -1.31 24.98 0.43
N LYS A 561 -1.53 24.21 -0.65
CA LYS A 561 -2.73 24.31 -1.52
C LYS A 561 -4.00 24.04 -0.73
N VAL A 562 -4.04 22.94 0.04
CA VAL A 562 -5.19 22.54 0.86
C VAL A 562 -5.45 23.56 1.96
N ALA A 563 -4.39 23.99 2.68
CA ALA A 563 -4.48 24.97 3.75
C ALA A 563 -5.05 26.31 3.24
N LYS A 564 -4.62 26.76 2.07
CA LYS A 564 -5.13 27.99 1.46
C LYS A 564 -6.59 27.87 1.03
N LYS A 565 -6.95 26.73 0.43
CA LYS A 565 -8.31 26.47 -0.06
C LYS A 565 -9.35 26.46 1.06
N TYR A 566 -9.01 25.82 2.20
CA TYR A 566 -9.93 25.61 3.30
C TYR A 566 -9.66 26.52 4.52
N ASN A 567 -8.75 27.47 4.37
CA ASN A 567 -8.41 28.43 5.41
C ASN A 567 -7.98 27.75 6.73
N TYR A 568 -6.93 26.88 6.63
CA TYR A 568 -6.32 26.21 7.77
C TYR A 568 -5.25 27.09 8.41
N CYS A 569 -5.01 26.89 9.71
CA CYS A 569 -3.98 27.62 10.46
C CYS A 569 -2.74 26.76 10.70
N LYS A 570 -1.58 27.40 10.84
CA LYS A 570 -0.35 26.75 11.31
C LYS A 570 -0.55 26.36 12.77
N PRO A 571 -0.46 25.05 13.14
CA PRO A 571 -0.52 24.63 14.53
C PRO A 571 0.77 25.04 15.24
N GLN A 572 0.66 25.38 16.53
CA GLN A 572 1.80 25.51 17.42
C GLN A 572 2.02 24.13 18.07
N ILE A 573 3.19 23.53 17.85
CA ILE A 573 3.59 22.31 18.53
C ILE A 573 4.11 22.68 19.90
N VAL A 574 3.60 22.02 20.94
CA VAL A 574 3.95 22.32 22.35
C VAL A 574 4.44 21.05 23.05
N GLY A 575 5.18 21.23 24.13
CA GLY A 575 5.72 20.10 24.88
C GLY A 575 4.66 19.12 25.39
N GLU A 576 5.04 17.90 25.68
CA GLU A 576 4.18 16.75 25.99
C GLU A 576 3.14 16.99 27.10
N ASN A 577 3.52 17.76 28.11
CA ASN A 577 2.67 18.03 29.28
C ASN A 577 1.70 19.21 29.10
N ASN A 578 1.73 19.86 27.94
CA ASN A 578 0.84 20.96 27.64
C ASN A 578 -0.56 20.49 27.21
N ALA A 579 -1.51 21.44 27.24
CA ALA A 579 -2.86 21.15 26.81
C ALA A 579 -2.95 20.99 25.30
N PHE A 580 -3.84 20.10 24.87
CA PHE A 580 -4.42 20.11 23.53
C PHE A 580 -5.49 21.20 23.52
N ASN A 581 -5.24 22.29 22.82
CA ASN A 581 -6.09 23.45 22.78
C ASN A 581 -6.40 23.85 21.32
N VAL A 582 -7.62 23.63 20.90
CA VAL A 582 -8.08 23.90 19.53
C VAL A 582 -9.27 24.86 19.61
N VAL A 583 -9.16 25.99 18.96
CA VAL A 583 -10.23 26.99 18.85
C VAL A 583 -10.82 26.95 17.46
N GLY A 584 -12.14 26.78 17.38
CA GLY A 584 -12.85 26.75 16.12
C GLY A 584 -12.47 25.57 15.22
N GLY A 585 -12.21 24.39 15.81
CA GLY A 585 -11.86 23.19 15.10
C GLY A 585 -12.97 22.68 14.19
N ARG A 586 -12.61 22.12 13.03
CA ARG A 586 -13.52 21.59 12.01
C ARG A 586 -13.06 20.20 11.57
N HIS A 587 -13.99 19.35 11.14
CA HIS A 587 -13.62 18.03 10.63
C HIS A 587 -13.16 18.16 9.17
N PRO A 588 -11.88 17.86 8.86
CA PRO A 588 -11.30 18.20 7.56
C PRO A 588 -12.05 17.55 6.39
N VAL A 589 -12.33 16.27 6.49
CA VAL A 589 -12.96 15.50 5.39
C VAL A 589 -14.45 15.84 5.25
N VAL A 590 -15.19 15.97 6.37
CA VAL A 590 -16.62 16.30 6.33
C VAL A 590 -16.84 17.71 5.78
N GLU A 591 -16.01 18.69 6.20
CA GLU A 591 -16.03 20.05 5.65
C GLU A 591 -15.81 20.07 4.14
N ALA A 592 -14.85 19.28 3.65
CA ALA A 592 -14.53 19.24 2.22
C ALA A 592 -15.55 18.50 1.34
N SER A 593 -16.31 17.57 1.92
CA SER A 593 -17.31 16.75 1.20
C SER A 593 -18.74 17.29 1.32
N SER A 594 -19.00 18.24 2.24
CA SER A 594 -20.33 18.82 2.45
C SER A 594 -20.49 20.14 1.71
N TYR A 595 -21.69 20.38 1.20
CA TYR A 595 -22.09 21.72 0.69
C TYR A 595 -22.58 22.65 1.79
N GLU A 596 -22.85 22.11 3.00
CA GLU A 596 -23.27 22.89 4.15
C GLU A 596 -22.06 23.42 4.93
N THR A 597 -22.21 24.62 5.52
CA THR A 597 -21.17 25.18 6.39
C THR A 597 -20.97 24.31 7.62
N PHE A 598 -19.76 23.83 7.86
CA PHE A 598 -19.43 23.02 9.02
C PHE A 598 -19.47 23.84 10.32
N VAL A 599 -20.14 23.31 11.35
CA VAL A 599 -20.19 23.96 12.67
C VAL A 599 -18.89 23.67 13.43
N SER A 600 -18.08 24.70 13.61
CA SER A 600 -16.80 24.60 14.32
C SER A 600 -16.98 24.40 15.83
N ASN A 601 -16.08 23.65 16.46
CA ASN A 601 -16.09 23.38 17.90
C ASN A 601 -14.70 23.59 18.51
N ASP A 602 -14.67 24.05 19.76
CA ASP A 602 -13.46 24.18 20.54
C ASP A 602 -13.16 22.86 21.27
N ALA A 603 -11.88 22.59 21.57
CA ALA A 603 -11.45 21.46 22.39
C ALA A 603 -10.31 21.86 23.29
N TYR A 604 -10.44 21.56 24.58
CA TYR A 604 -9.40 21.81 25.58
C TYR A 604 -9.25 20.58 26.48
N ILE A 605 -8.11 19.92 26.38
CA ILE A 605 -7.80 18.70 27.14
C ILE A 605 -6.33 18.78 27.59
N ASN A 606 -6.06 18.47 28.87
CA ASN A 606 -4.72 18.48 29.43
C ASN A 606 -4.47 17.21 30.25
N ASN A 607 -3.31 17.09 30.88
CA ASN A 607 -2.99 15.95 31.77
C ASN A 607 -3.29 16.26 33.24
N GLY A 608 -3.85 17.44 33.55
CA GLY A 608 -4.18 17.96 34.90
C GLY A 608 -5.66 17.85 35.19
N ASP A 609 -6.34 18.98 35.25
CA ASP A 609 -7.75 19.15 35.65
C ASP A 609 -8.80 18.80 34.55
N SER A 610 -8.37 18.52 33.31
CA SER A 610 -9.24 18.18 32.18
C SER A 610 -8.64 17.05 31.34
N ARG A 611 -8.46 15.85 31.95
CA ARG A 611 -7.88 14.69 31.29
C ARG A 611 -8.88 13.91 30.47
N VAL A 612 -10.08 13.71 31.04
CA VAL A 612 -11.16 12.95 30.42
C VAL A 612 -12.34 13.87 30.15
N MET A 613 -12.74 13.98 28.89
CA MET A 613 -13.91 14.72 28.45
C MET A 613 -15.04 13.71 28.22
N ILE A 614 -16.01 13.64 29.12
CA ILE A 614 -17.22 12.83 28.94
C ILE A 614 -18.21 13.63 28.10
N ILE A 615 -18.59 13.08 26.93
CA ILE A 615 -19.46 13.74 25.97
C ILE A 615 -20.80 13.01 25.91
N THR A 616 -21.84 13.67 26.43
CA THR A 616 -23.21 13.13 26.43
C THR A 616 -24.09 13.77 25.35
N GLY A 617 -25.13 13.10 24.95
CA GLY A 617 -26.13 13.59 23.99
C GLY A 617 -26.60 12.53 23.00
N PRO A 618 -27.60 12.84 22.14
CA PRO A 618 -28.21 11.89 21.24
C PRO A 618 -27.26 11.39 20.16
N ASN A 619 -27.50 10.17 19.68
CA ASN A 619 -26.83 9.66 18.50
C ASN A 619 -27.24 10.50 17.28
N MET A 620 -26.39 10.59 16.25
CA MET A 620 -26.52 11.45 15.08
C MET A 620 -26.29 12.96 15.34
N ALA A 621 -26.12 13.41 16.57
CA ALA A 621 -25.85 14.81 16.87
C ALA A 621 -24.44 15.27 16.51
N GLY A 622 -23.50 14.32 16.24
CA GLY A 622 -22.14 14.62 15.80
C GLY A 622 -21.05 14.36 16.84
N LYS A 623 -21.32 13.57 17.91
CA LYS A 623 -20.32 13.22 18.94
C LYS A 623 -19.09 12.56 18.33
N SER A 624 -19.27 11.46 17.58
CA SER A 624 -18.19 10.69 16.94
C SER A 624 -17.43 11.53 15.90
N THR A 625 -18.13 12.41 15.17
CA THR A 625 -17.51 13.36 14.23
C THR A 625 -16.58 14.34 14.95
N TYR A 626 -17.03 14.88 16.09
CA TYR A 626 -16.20 15.79 16.93
C TYR A 626 -14.97 15.09 17.49
N MET A 627 -15.10 13.85 17.96
CA MET A 627 -13.95 13.09 18.47
C MET A 627 -12.95 12.78 17.38
N ARG A 628 -13.42 12.28 16.22
CA ARG A 628 -12.54 12.03 15.05
C ARG A 628 -11.85 13.31 14.56
N GLN A 629 -12.57 14.45 14.53
CA GLN A 629 -12.00 15.75 14.19
C GLN A 629 -10.73 16.06 15.00
N ASN A 630 -10.76 15.85 16.31
CA ASN A 630 -9.64 16.20 17.19
C ASN A 630 -8.45 15.24 16.97
N ALA A 631 -8.70 13.95 16.76
CA ALA A 631 -7.63 13.00 16.40
C ALA A 631 -7.01 13.31 15.03
N LEU A 632 -7.84 13.65 14.03
CA LEU A 632 -7.35 14.05 12.70
C LEU A 632 -6.50 15.32 12.77
N ILE A 633 -6.88 16.29 13.62
CA ILE A 633 -6.08 17.51 13.89
C ILE A 633 -4.71 17.14 14.49
N CYS A 634 -4.65 16.17 15.44
CA CYS A 634 -3.37 15.66 15.95
C CYS A 634 -2.51 15.04 14.84
N VAL A 635 -3.10 14.16 14.01
CA VAL A 635 -2.38 13.52 12.89
C VAL A 635 -1.87 14.57 11.92
N MET A 636 -2.73 15.52 11.50
CA MET A 636 -2.36 16.59 10.57
C MET A 636 -1.22 17.45 11.10
N ALA A 637 -1.26 17.84 12.37
CA ALA A 637 -0.20 18.60 13.02
C ALA A 637 1.13 17.82 13.00
N GLN A 638 1.11 16.53 13.37
CA GLN A 638 2.32 15.71 13.51
C GLN A 638 2.88 15.20 12.15
N ILE A 639 2.13 15.29 11.07
CA ILE A 639 2.70 15.10 9.72
C ILE A 639 3.33 16.37 9.15
N GLY A 640 3.17 17.52 9.84
CA GLY A 640 3.67 18.83 9.40
C GLY A 640 2.70 19.59 8.50
N SER A 641 1.40 19.29 8.55
CA SER A 641 0.35 20.01 7.82
C SER A 641 -0.30 21.10 8.68
N PHE A 642 -0.82 22.14 8.05
CA PHE A 642 -1.74 23.06 8.69
C PHE A 642 -3.06 22.35 9.04
N VAL A 643 -3.77 22.87 10.05
CA VAL A 643 -4.94 22.20 10.64
C VAL A 643 -6.23 23.01 10.46
N PRO A 644 -7.38 22.34 10.36
CA PRO A 644 -8.68 22.99 10.18
C PRO A 644 -9.20 23.64 11.48
N ALA A 645 -8.57 24.74 11.89
CA ALA A 645 -8.92 25.49 13.09
C ALA A 645 -8.67 26.99 12.89
N LYS A 646 -9.13 27.81 13.85
CA LYS A 646 -8.75 29.23 13.93
C LYS A 646 -7.37 29.38 14.56
N SER A 647 -7.12 28.63 15.63
CA SER A 647 -5.81 28.45 16.26
C SER A 647 -5.74 27.08 16.91
N ALA A 648 -4.54 26.53 17.01
CA ALA A 648 -4.31 25.20 17.58
C ALA A 648 -2.96 25.14 18.27
N GLU A 649 -2.94 24.69 19.54
CA GLU A 649 -1.77 24.30 20.30
C GLU A 649 -1.84 22.79 20.51
N ILE A 650 -0.91 22.06 19.91
CA ILE A 650 -0.98 20.60 19.85
C ILE A 650 0.23 20.00 20.55
N PRO A 651 0.02 19.27 21.66
CA PRO A 651 1.09 18.52 22.30
C PRO A 651 1.49 17.32 21.46
N ILE A 652 2.73 16.88 21.62
CA ILE A 652 3.20 15.68 20.93
C ILE A 652 2.51 14.45 21.52
N VAL A 653 1.84 13.69 20.66
CA VAL A 653 1.13 12.45 20.96
C VAL A 653 1.96 11.27 20.45
N ASP A 654 2.18 10.26 21.31
CA ASP A 654 2.94 9.05 20.97
C ASP A 654 2.08 7.99 20.28
N ARG A 655 0.79 7.94 20.62
CA ARG A 655 -0.15 6.94 20.09
C ARG A 655 -1.58 7.49 20.11
N ILE A 656 -2.33 7.20 19.07
CA ILE A 656 -3.78 7.44 19.05
C ILE A 656 -4.48 6.10 19.11
N PHE A 657 -5.42 5.96 20.03
CA PHE A 657 -6.30 4.81 20.13
C PHE A 657 -7.74 5.22 19.82
N THR A 658 -8.43 4.41 19.04
CA THR A 658 -9.83 4.65 18.72
C THR A 658 -10.66 3.41 18.95
N ARG A 659 -11.69 3.54 19.76
CA ARG A 659 -12.81 2.59 19.88
C ARG A 659 -14.06 3.30 19.44
N ILE A 660 -14.49 3.10 18.20
CA ILE A 660 -15.67 3.72 17.61
C ILE A 660 -16.55 2.60 17.07
N GLY A 661 -17.79 2.52 17.52
CA GLY A 661 -18.81 1.49 17.30
C GLY A 661 -18.50 0.42 16.25
N ALA A 662 -18.51 -0.84 16.64
CA ALA A 662 -18.27 -1.96 15.74
C ALA A 662 -19.40 -2.06 14.71
N ASN A 663 -19.06 -2.20 13.44
CA ASN A 663 -19.95 -2.85 12.48
C ASN A 663 -20.05 -4.31 12.89
N ASP A 664 -21.27 -4.87 12.94
CA ASP A 664 -21.53 -6.31 13.14
C ASP A 664 -20.75 -7.10 12.09
N ASN A 665 -19.57 -7.56 12.45
CA ASN A 665 -18.81 -8.49 11.63
C ASN A 665 -19.26 -9.91 11.97
N ILE A 666 -20.38 -10.34 11.39
CA ILE A 666 -20.96 -11.68 11.49
C ILE A 666 -19.92 -12.76 11.11
N ILE A 667 -18.89 -12.41 10.39
CA ILE A 667 -17.84 -13.31 9.89
C ILE A 667 -16.93 -13.83 11.01
N TYR A 668 -16.75 -13.09 12.13
CA TYR A 668 -15.76 -13.43 13.16
C TYR A 668 -16.21 -14.48 14.19
N ASN A 669 -17.47 -14.95 14.15
CA ASN A 669 -18.03 -15.86 15.17
C ASN A 669 -17.77 -15.42 16.63
N GLN A 670 -17.32 -14.19 16.84
CA GLN A 670 -17.10 -13.59 18.16
C GLN A 670 -18.24 -12.65 18.49
N SER A 671 -18.68 -12.69 19.74
CA SER A 671 -19.64 -11.71 20.25
C SER A 671 -19.08 -10.29 20.04
N THR A 672 -19.91 -9.36 19.52
CA THR A 672 -19.57 -7.93 19.39
C THR A 672 -19.04 -7.34 20.70
N PHE A 673 -19.55 -7.84 21.83
CA PHE A 673 -19.08 -7.44 23.16
C PHE A 673 -17.65 -7.94 23.45
N MET A 674 -17.30 -9.17 23.06
CA MET A 674 -15.95 -9.71 23.26
C MET A 674 -14.91 -8.91 22.44
N VAL A 675 -15.24 -8.59 21.18
CA VAL A 675 -14.39 -7.74 20.34
C VAL A 675 -14.19 -6.37 20.98
N GLU A 676 -15.28 -5.76 21.47
CA GLU A 676 -15.23 -4.48 22.17
C GLU A 676 -14.33 -4.54 23.40
N MET A 677 -14.47 -5.58 24.23
CA MET A 677 -13.65 -5.71 25.45
C MET A 677 -12.17 -5.97 25.12
N THR A 678 -11.89 -6.70 24.06
CA THR A 678 -10.50 -6.91 23.61
C THR A 678 -9.85 -5.59 23.14
N GLU A 679 -10.59 -4.75 22.42
CA GLU A 679 -10.12 -3.41 22.03
C GLU A 679 -9.88 -2.52 23.26
N VAL A 680 -10.81 -2.48 24.21
CA VAL A 680 -10.67 -1.72 25.46
C VAL A 680 -9.48 -2.24 26.28
N ALA A 681 -9.32 -3.55 26.41
CA ALA A 681 -8.18 -4.14 27.11
C ALA A 681 -6.85 -3.74 26.48
N THR A 682 -6.74 -3.76 25.15
CA THR A 682 -5.56 -3.30 24.42
C THR A 682 -5.25 -1.84 24.71
N ILE A 683 -6.27 -0.98 24.76
CA ILE A 683 -6.11 0.44 25.11
C ILE A 683 -5.57 0.59 26.54
N LEU A 684 -6.19 -0.09 27.50
CA LEU A 684 -5.81 0.02 28.92
C LEU A 684 -4.40 -0.50 29.22
N LEU A 685 -3.94 -1.53 28.46
CA LEU A 685 -2.60 -2.10 28.61
C LEU A 685 -1.50 -1.26 27.97
N HIS A 686 -1.77 -0.58 26.86
CA HIS A 686 -0.73 0.07 26.06
C HIS A 686 -0.80 1.61 26.05
N ALA A 687 -1.86 2.21 26.55
CA ALA A 687 -1.97 3.66 26.60
C ALA A 687 -0.98 4.26 27.62
N THR A 688 -0.39 5.38 27.26
CA THR A 688 0.51 6.18 28.09
C THR A 688 -0.10 7.55 28.38
N LYS A 689 0.49 8.30 29.30
CA LYS A 689 0.07 9.70 29.56
C LYS A 689 0.17 10.63 28.34
N ARG A 690 0.95 10.23 27.32
CA ARG A 690 1.13 10.96 26.06
C ARG A 690 0.13 10.56 24.98
N SER A 691 -0.64 9.49 25.22
CA SER A 691 -1.59 8.97 24.23
C SER A 691 -2.84 9.84 24.14
N PHE A 692 -3.50 9.79 22.98
CA PHE A 692 -4.79 10.44 22.73
C PHE A 692 -5.85 9.37 22.49
N LEU A 693 -6.86 9.30 23.34
CA LEU A 693 -7.84 8.23 23.34
C LEU A 693 -9.21 8.71 22.87
N ILE A 694 -9.83 7.93 22.00
CA ILE A 694 -11.22 8.11 21.56
C ILE A 694 -12.01 6.85 21.88
N LEU A 695 -12.95 6.97 22.79
CA LEU A 695 -13.82 5.89 23.23
C LEU A 695 -15.27 6.27 22.98
N ASP A 696 -15.96 5.54 22.10
CA ASP A 696 -17.34 5.80 21.71
C ASP A 696 -18.24 4.64 22.11
N GLU A 697 -19.21 4.89 22.98
CA GLU A 697 -20.25 3.96 23.43
C GLU A 697 -19.70 2.65 24.03
N VAL A 698 -18.74 2.72 24.94
CA VAL A 698 -18.19 1.55 25.65
C VAL A 698 -19.26 0.95 26.57
N GLY A 699 -19.40 -0.39 26.55
CA GLY A 699 -20.35 -1.14 27.38
C GLY A 699 -21.71 -1.36 26.73
N ARG A 700 -21.90 -1.02 25.43
CA ARG A 700 -23.19 -1.16 24.76
C ARG A 700 -23.61 -2.60 24.45
N GLY A 701 -22.64 -3.51 24.36
CA GLY A 701 -22.86 -4.91 23.93
C GLY A 701 -23.39 -5.86 25.01
N THR A 702 -23.70 -5.37 26.23
CA THR A 702 -24.14 -6.18 27.38
C THR A 702 -25.35 -5.54 28.07
N SER A 703 -25.71 -6.06 29.26
CA SER A 703 -26.81 -5.49 30.07
C SER A 703 -26.47 -4.04 30.48
N THR A 704 -27.52 -3.23 30.70
CA THR A 704 -27.32 -1.80 31.01
C THR A 704 -26.45 -1.56 32.24
N PHE A 705 -26.67 -2.38 33.32
CA PHE A 705 -25.92 -2.20 34.55
C PHE A 705 -24.45 -2.70 34.44
N ASP A 706 -24.23 -3.84 33.78
CA ASP A 706 -22.87 -4.34 33.51
C ASP A 706 -22.09 -3.36 32.61
N GLY A 707 -22.75 -2.87 31.53
CA GLY A 707 -22.15 -1.91 30.63
C GLY A 707 -21.80 -0.60 31.32
N LEU A 708 -22.70 -0.07 32.18
CA LEU A 708 -22.44 1.11 32.99
C LEU A 708 -21.27 0.89 33.95
N GLY A 709 -21.26 -0.26 34.68
CA GLY A 709 -20.19 -0.58 35.62
C GLY A 709 -18.80 -0.65 34.95
N ILE A 710 -18.73 -1.31 33.77
CA ILE A 710 -17.51 -1.37 32.98
C ILE A 710 -17.08 0.01 32.49
N ALA A 711 -18.01 0.79 31.92
CA ALA A 711 -17.70 2.12 31.40
C ALA A 711 -17.20 3.07 32.52
N TRP A 712 -17.82 2.97 33.71
CA TRP A 712 -17.43 3.71 34.91
C TRP A 712 -15.99 3.38 35.32
N ALA A 713 -15.70 2.09 35.53
CA ALA A 713 -14.37 1.61 35.93
C ALA A 713 -13.28 1.96 34.87
N VAL A 714 -13.62 1.91 33.58
CA VAL A 714 -12.70 2.31 32.51
C VAL A 714 -12.38 3.81 32.60
N VAL A 715 -13.37 4.67 32.84
CA VAL A 715 -13.13 6.12 32.99
C VAL A 715 -12.29 6.41 34.23
N GLU A 716 -12.56 5.76 35.37
CA GLU A 716 -11.75 5.88 36.58
C GLU A 716 -10.30 5.48 36.31
N TYR A 717 -10.08 4.30 35.74
CA TYR A 717 -8.73 3.80 35.45
C TYR A 717 -7.97 4.73 34.50
N LEU A 718 -8.62 5.25 33.47
CA LEU A 718 -8.00 6.19 32.51
C LEU A 718 -7.66 7.53 33.17
N ALA A 719 -8.52 8.05 34.05
CA ALA A 719 -8.31 9.32 34.72
C ALA A 719 -7.21 9.25 35.79
N GLU A 720 -7.14 8.18 36.57
CA GLU A 720 -6.26 8.06 37.75
C GLU A 720 -4.94 7.38 37.41
N ASN A 721 -4.96 6.27 36.67
CA ASN A 721 -3.78 5.45 36.41
C ASN A 721 -3.07 5.84 35.12
N VAL A 722 -3.75 5.86 33.97
CA VAL A 722 -3.15 6.16 32.66
C VAL A 722 -2.88 7.65 32.49
N ARG A 723 -3.80 8.49 32.90
CA ARG A 723 -3.75 9.97 32.81
C ARG A 723 -3.58 10.49 31.38
N ALA A 724 -4.10 9.75 30.40
CA ALA A 724 -4.08 10.11 29.01
C ALA A 724 -5.17 11.14 28.66
N LYS A 725 -4.95 11.91 27.59
CA LYS A 725 -5.96 12.81 27.03
C LYS A 725 -7.05 11.99 26.38
N THR A 726 -8.27 11.97 26.95
CA THR A 726 -9.33 11.06 26.58
C THR A 726 -10.61 11.80 26.21
N LEU A 727 -11.19 11.46 25.05
CA LEU A 727 -12.53 11.80 24.63
C LEU A 727 -13.42 10.56 24.78
N PHE A 728 -14.40 10.62 25.66
CA PHE A 728 -15.29 9.51 25.99
C PHE A 728 -16.73 9.88 25.67
N ALA A 729 -17.28 9.37 24.57
CA ALA A 729 -18.70 9.57 24.25
C ALA A 729 -19.55 8.43 24.80
N THR A 730 -20.64 8.77 25.42
CA THR A 730 -21.54 7.80 26.04
C THR A 730 -23.00 8.23 25.96
N HIS A 731 -23.88 7.26 26.10
CA HIS A 731 -25.31 7.44 26.31
C HIS A 731 -25.71 7.24 27.79
N TYR A 732 -24.78 6.76 28.63
CA TYR A 732 -25.00 6.66 30.08
C TYR A 732 -24.87 8.03 30.72
N HIS A 733 -26.02 8.54 31.21
CA HIS A 733 -26.06 9.87 31.85
C HIS A 733 -25.44 9.84 33.25
N GLU A 734 -25.42 8.69 33.88
CA GLU A 734 -24.87 8.42 35.20
C GLU A 734 -23.36 8.70 35.24
N LEU A 735 -22.64 8.45 34.15
CA LEU A 735 -21.22 8.77 34.07
C LEU A 735 -20.92 10.28 34.25
N SER A 736 -21.93 11.14 34.15
CA SER A 736 -21.78 12.58 34.45
C SER A 736 -21.52 12.84 35.93
N GLU A 737 -21.83 11.93 36.82
CA GLU A 737 -21.59 12.06 38.27
C GLU A 737 -20.08 12.00 38.58
N LEU A 738 -19.26 11.42 37.70
CA LEU A 738 -17.82 11.35 37.87
C LEU A 738 -17.16 12.75 37.89
N GLU A 739 -17.76 13.77 37.31
CA GLU A 739 -17.28 15.15 37.46
C GLU A 739 -17.54 15.62 38.90
N GLY A 740 -16.47 15.96 39.63
CA GLY A 740 -16.52 16.33 41.04
C GLY A 740 -16.17 15.20 41.99
N VAL A 741 -16.21 13.94 41.53
CA VAL A 741 -15.75 12.77 42.30
C VAL A 741 -14.31 12.44 41.91
N ILE A 742 -14.01 12.44 40.61
CA ILE A 742 -12.69 12.09 40.08
C ILE A 742 -12.03 13.36 39.50
N GLU A 743 -10.82 13.63 39.99
CA GLU A 743 -10.04 14.76 39.46
C GLU A 743 -9.68 14.56 37.99
N GLY A 744 -9.87 15.59 37.17
CA GLY A 744 -9.52 15.56 35.74
C GLY A 744 -10.64 15.08 34.84
N VAL A 745 -11.79 14.70 35.36
CA VAL A 745 -13.00 14.40 34.59
C VAL A 745 -13.85 15.66 34.38
N LYS A 746 -14.27 15.89 33.15
CA LYS A 746 -15.10 17.06 32.79
C LYS A 746 -16.24 16.67 31.87
N ASN A 747 -17.45 17.15 32.16
CA ASN A 747 -18.65 16.85 31.38
C ASN A 747 -18.89 17.87 30.27
N TYR A 748 -19.25 17.33 29.12
CA TYR A 748 -19.66 18.11 27.96
C TYR A 748 -20.93 17.51 27.34
N LYS A 749 -21.70 18.35 26.70
CA LYS A 749 -22.89 17.95 25.98
C LYS A 749 -22.92 18.53 24.58
N ILE A 750 -23.51 17.76 23.67
CA ILE A 750 -23.83 18.29 22.36
C ILE A 750 -25.17 19.03 22.43
N THR A 751 -25.23 20.25 21.89
CA THR A 751 -26.40 21.10 22.01
C THR A 751 -27.48 20.72 21.02
N VAL A 752 -28.70 20.65 21.55
CA VAL A 752 -29.93 20.37 20.82
C VAL A 752 -30.90 21.47 21.14
N LYS A 753 -31.59 22.00 20.14
CA LYS A 753 -32.65 23.01 20.32
C LYS A 753 -33.99 22.47 19.86
N GLU A 754 -34.99 22.59 20.68
CA GLU A 754 -36.35 22.25 20.31
C GLU A 754 -37.02 23.49 19.72
N LEU A 755 -37.49 23.42 18.49
CA LEU A 755 -38.20 24.48 17.78
C LEU A 755 -39.52 23.90 17.24
N ASN A 756 -40.65 24.44 17.71
CA ASN A 756 -41.98 23.98 17.27
C ASN A 756 -42.21 22.48 17.37
N GLY A 757 -41.73 21.85 18.46
CA GLY A 757 -41.85 20.41 18.69
C GLY A 757 -40.97 19.56 17.80
N LYS A 758 -40.08 20.17 17.02
CA LYS A 758 -39.02 19.48 16.23
C LYS A 758 -37.66 19.74 16.83
N ILE A 759 -36.84 18.71 16.83
CA ILE A 759 -35.45 18.81 17.30
C ILE A 759 -34.56 19.30 16.18
N VAL A 760 -33.75 20.29 16.48
CA VAL A 760 -32.66 20.78 15.62
C VAL A 760 -31.33 20.54 16.34
N PHE A 761 -30.48 19.74 15.72
CA PHE A 761 -29.11 19.49 16.20
C PHE A 761 -28.24 20.71 15.86
N LEU A 762 -27.81 21.44 16.88
CA LEU A 762 -26.93 22.60 16.69
C LEU A 762 -25.47 22.17 16.46
N ARG A 763 -25.16 20.91 16.71
CA ARG A 763 -23.82 20.31 16.53
C ARG A 763 -22.71 21.06 17.28
N LYS A 764 -23.07 21.81 18.36
CA LYS A 764 -22.12 22.56 19.19
C LYS A 764 -21.88 21.81 20.51
N ILE A 765 -20.62 21.63 20.88
CA ILE A 765 -20.18 21.01 22.13
C ILE A 765 -20.06 22.12 23.18
N MET A 766 -20.66 21.92 24.37
CA MET A 766 -20.64 22.88 25.47
C MET A 766 -20.39 22.14 26.80
N ARG A 767 -19.85 22.85 27.78
CA ARG A 767 -19.70 22.34 29.17
C ARG A 767 -21.07 21.99 29.77
N GLY A 768 -21.08 20.92 30.58
CA GLY A 768 -22.22 20.41 31.30
C GLY A 768 -22.76 19.08 30.78
N SER A 769 -23.67 18.48 31.56
CA SER A 769 -24.32 17.19 31.21
C SER A 769 -25.61 17.43 30.41
N ALA A 770 -26.01 16.39 29.64
CA ALA A 770 -27.32 16.35 29.00
C ALA A 770 -28.34 15.73 29.97
N ASN A 771 -29.38 16.46 30.32
CA ASN A 771 -30.39 16.02 31.28
C ASN A 771 -31.55 15.23 30.66
N LYS A 772 -31.56 15.02 29.32
CA LYS A 772 -32.62 14.30 28.60
C LYS A 772 -32.04 13.42 27.51
N SER A 773 -32.55 12.22 27.39
CA SER A 773 -32.36 11.40 26.22
C SER A 773 -33.33 11.84 25.11
N PHE A 774 -32.86 11.88 23.85
CA PHE A 774 -33.67 12.29 22.69
C PHE A 774 -33.92 11.12 21.72
N GLY A 775 -33.83 9.88 22.21
CA GLY A 775 -33.96 8.68 21.38
C GLY A 775 -35.29 8.56 20.67
N ILE A 776 -36.39 8.91 21.35
CA ILE A 776 -37.74 8.82 20.79
C ILE A 776 -37.94 9.91 19.71
N GLU A 777 -37.39 11.07 19.91
CA GLU A 777 -37.41 12.17 18.95
C GLU A 777 -36.60 11.84 17.70
N VAL A 778 -35.44 11.23 17.87
CA VAL A 778 -34.63 10.72 16.75
C VAL A 778 -35.38 9.65 15.97
N ALA A 779 -36.08 8.72 16.68
CA ALA A 779 -36.93 7.71 16.04
C ALA A 779 -38.06 8.36 15.21
N ALA A 780 -38.66 9.43 15.72
CA ALA A 780 -39.68 10.18 14.98
C ALA A 780 -39.09 10.85 13.72
N LEU A 781 -37.90 11.41 13.79
CA LEU A 781 -37.16 11.98 12.64
C LEU A 781 -36.82 10.91 11.60
N ALA A 782 -36.51 9.70 12.03
CA ALA A 782 -36.22 8.56 11.17
C ALA A 782 -37.48 7.98 10.49
N GLY A 783 -38.68 8.51 10.79
CA GLY A 783 -39.91 8.07 10.16
C GLY A 783 -40.68 6.96 10.91
N VAL A 784 -40.33 6.66 12.16
CA VAL A 784 -41.10 5.72 12.98
C VAL A 784 -42.52 6.27 13.18
N PRO A 785 -43.56 5.44 13.01
CA PRO A 785 -44.96 5.91 13.08
C PRO A 785 -45.28 6.63 14.40
N LYS A 786 -46.05 7.72 14.31
CA LYS A 786 -46.37 8.59 15.46
C LYS A 786 -47.01 7.80 16.63
N VAL A 787 -47.85 6.84 16.34
CA VAL A 787 -48.47 5.96 17.35
C VAL A 787 -47.45 5.25 18.23
N VAL A 788 -46.34 4.78 17.61
CA VAL A 788 -45.22 4.10 18.31
C VAL A 788 -44.43 5.07 19.16
N THR A 789 -44.08 6.25 18.60
CA THR A 789 -43.32 7.26 19.30
C THR A 789 -44.10 7.92 20.46
N ASP A 790 -45.44 8.14 20.32
CA ASP A 790 -46.29 8.62 21.40
C ASP A 790 -46.40 7.57 22.52
N ARG A 791 -46.53 6.31 22.18
CA ARG A 791 -46.54 5.21 23.16
C ARG A 791 -45.20 5.10 23.89
N ALA A 792 -44.08 5.21 23.16
CA ALA A 792 -42.74 5.18 23.76
C ALA A 792 -42.56 6.33 24.77
N LYS A 793 -43.02 7.55 24.47
CA LYS A 793 -43.03 8.70 25.41
C LYS A 793 -43.83 8.41 26.69
N ALA A 794 -44.99 7.76 26.56
CA ALA A 794 -45.80 7.38 27.72
C ALA A 794 -45.10 6.35 28.59
N ILE A 795 -44.43 5.36 27.98
CA ILE A 795 -43.66 4.34 28.69
C ILE A 795 -42.44 4.96 29.39
N LEU A 796 -41.69 5.81 28.71
CA LEU A 796 -40.51 6.52 29.26
C LEU A 796 -40.88 7.29 30.53
N LYS A 797 -41.96 8.08 30.49
CA LYS A 797 -42.45 8.80 31.66
C LYS A 797 -42.81 7.92 32.86
N ARG A 798 -43.25 6.65 32.63
CA ARG A 798 -43.49 5.68 33.72
C ARG A 798 -42.21 5.14 34.30
N LEU A 799 -41.23 4.86 33.45
CA LEU A 799 -39.91 4.37 33.87
C LEU A 799 -39.15 5.41 34.68
N GLU A 800 -39.08 6.66 34.23
CA GLU A 800 -38.45 7.78 34.95
C GLU A 800 -39.10 8.01 36.33
N LYS A 801 -40.43 7.82 36.48
CA LYS A 801 -41.09 7.95 37.77
C LYS A 801 -40.71 6.81 38.74
N ASN A 802 -40.40 5.62 38.23
CA ASN A 802 -40.02 4.48 39.04
C ASN A 802 -38.56 4.54 39.47
N ASP A 803 -37.67 5.18 38.66
CA ASP A 803 -36.27 5.41 39.01
C ASP A 803 -36.09 6.50 40.08
N LEU A 804 -36.91 7.57 40.06
CA LEU A 804 -36.89 8.58 41.11
C LEU A 804 -37.22 8.05 42.51
N THR A 805 -37.87 6.89 42.60
CA THR A 805 -38.15 6.22 43.87
C THR A 805 -36.98 5.34 44.37
N ARG A 806 -35.99 5.07 43.54
CA ARG A 806 -34.80 4.26 43.90
C ARG A 806 -33.54 5.10 44.22
N THR A 807 -33.52 6.42 43.94
CA THR A 807 -32.39 7.29 44.12
C THR A 807 -32.31 7.93 45.49
N MET A 808 -32.73 7.24 46.57
CA MET A 808 -32.41 7.61 47.94
C MET A 808 -31.48 6.55 48.55
N LEU A 809 -30.24 6.53 48.12
CA LEU A 809 -29.16 5.92 48.89
C LEU A 809 -28.41 7.06 49.65
N PRO A 810 -28.11 6.89 50.94
CA PRO A 810 -27.51 7.95 51.75
C PRO A 810 -26.07 8.26 51.31
N GLN A 811 -25.81 9.52 51.10
CA GLN A 811 -24.46 10.04 51.00
C GLN A 811 -23.73 9.84 52.35
N ASN A 812 -22.54 9.32 52.30
CA ASN A 812 -21.47 9.18 53.28
C ASN A 812 -21.18 7.75 53.73
N GLU A 813 -20.29 7.12 52.99
CA GLU A 813 -19.25 6.33 53.63
C GLU A 813 -17.97 6.48 52.73
N LYS A 814 -16.94 7.10 53.33
CA LYS A 814 -15.55 7.05 52.85
C LYS A 814 -15.12 5.59 52.86
N PRO A 815 -14.35 5.10 51.90
CA PRO A 815 -13.74 3.77 52.01
C PRO A 815 -12.77 3.78 53.19
N ALA A 816 -13.09 3.06 54.24
CA ALA A 816 -12.14 2.71 55.29
C ALA A 816 -11.16 1.67 54.72
N ASP A 817 -9.89 2.05 54.72
CA ASP A 817 -8.80 1.08 54.66
C ASP A 817 -8.99 0.05 55.77
N ASN A 818 -9.36 -1.16 55.40
CA ASN A 818 -9.03 -2.40 56.10
C ASN A 818 -9.76 -3.55 55.40
N VAL A 819 -9.16 -4.16 54.43
CA VAL A 819 -9.52 -5.52 54.03
C VAL A 819 -8.93 -6.45 55.08
N GLU A 820 -9.70 -6.73 56.14
CA GLU A 820 -9.50 -7.95 56.89
C GLU A 820 -9.75 -9.14 55.96
N LEU A 821 -8.69 -9.91 55.77
CA LEU A 821 -8.80 -11.24 55.15
C LEU A 821 -9.88 -12.03 55.92
N LYS A 822 -11.05 -12.22 55.31
CA LYS A 822 -12.00 -13.23 55.76
C LYS A 822 -11.30 -14.57 55.59
N GLU A 823 -11.07 -15.25 56.74
CA GLU A 823 -10.73 -16.65 56.75
C GLU A 823 -11.77 -17.39 55.93
N GLU A 824 -11.31 -18.08 54.90
CA GLU A 824 -12.16 -19.01 54.11
C GLU A 824 -12.72 -20.04 55.08
N LYS A 825 -14.03 -20.09 55.22
CA LYS A 825 -14.70 -21.21 55.84
C LYS A 825 -14.28 -22.48 55.12
N PRO A 826 -13.93 -23.57 55.81
CA PRO A 826 -13.65 -24.82 55.15
C PRO A 826 -14.90 -25.22 54.35
N LEU A 827 -14.69 -25.67 53.14
CA LEU A 827 -15.73 -26.19 52.25
C LEU A 827 -16.53 -27.26 52.99
N SER A 828 -17.85 -27.28 52.87
CA SER A 828 -18.66 -28.38 53.38
C SER A 828 -18.38 -29.67 52.62
N ASP A 829 -18.58 -30.83 53.22
CA ASP A 829 -18.39 -32.12 52.57
C ASP A 829 -19.16 -32.24 51.27
N VAL A 830 -20.29 -31.58 51.15
CA VAL A 830 -21.12 -31.51 49.93
C VAL A 830 -20.45 -30.70 48.81
N GLU A 831 -19.83 -29.56 49.17
CA GLU A 831 -19.12 -28.70 48.20
C GLU A 831 -17.82 -29.38 47.71
N GLU A 832 -17.14 -30.12 48.56
CA GLU A 832 -15.93 -30.86 48.22
C GLU A 832 -16.19 -32.00 47.23
N ILE A 833 -17.28 -32.75 47.44
CA ILE A 833 -17.74 -33.80 46.52
C ILE A 833 -18.17 -33.22 45.17
N LEU A 834 -18.88 -32.10 45.16
CA LEU A 834 -19.31 -31.46 43.93
C LEU A 834 -18.14 -30.94 43.11
N LEU A 835 -17.13 -30.29 43.73
CA LEU A 835 -15.96 -29.77 43.08
C LEU A 835 -15.00 -30.86 42.58
N SER A 836 -14.95 -32.00 43.22
CA SER A 836 -14.12 -33.13 42.81
C SER A 836 -14.72 -34.03 41.73
N THR A 837 -16.00 -33.83 41.39
CA THR A 837 -16.75 -34.70 40.47
C THR A 837 -16.69 -34.17 39.03
N ASP A 838 -16.11 -34.96 38.12
CA ASP A 838 -16.19 -34.68 36.68
C ASP A 838 -17.57 -35.13 36.12
N ILE A 839 -18.44 -34.17 35.93
CA ILE A 839 -19.81 -34.37 35.44
C ILE A 839 -19.86 -35.04 34.08
N ASN A 840 -18.84 -34.81 33.20
CA ASN A 840 -18.83 -35.38 31.86
C ASN A 840 -18.47 -36.87 31.81
N SER A 841 -17.91 -37.41 32.89
CA SER A 841 -17.55 -38.84 33.01
C SER A 841 -18.64 -39.69 33.68
N LEU A 842 -19.71 -39.07 34.20
CA LEU A 842 -20.79 -39.77 34.91
C LEU A 842 -21.80 -40.46 33.98
N THR A 843 -22.06 -41.73 34.24
CA THR A 843 -23.22 -42.41 33.64
C THR A 843 -24.53 -41.94 34.33
N PRO A 844 -25.69 -42.02 33.67
CA PRO A 844 -26.96 -41.60 34.28
C PRO A 844 -27.25 -42.29 35.65
N ILE A 845 -26.85 -43.53 35.81
CA ILE A 845 -27.02 -44.28 37.07
C ILE A 845 -26.06 -43.77 38.16
N ALA A 846 -24.82 -43.45 37.78
CA ALA A 846 -23.81 -42.87 38.68
C ALA A 846 -24.20 -41.44 39.10
N ALA A 847 -24.74 -40.64 38.21
CA ALA A 847 -25.25 -39.31 38.53
C ALA A 847 -26.43 -39.35 39.51
N PHE A 848 -27.35 -40.30 39.32
CA PHE A 848 -28.48 -40.49 40.23
C PHE A 848 -28.00 -40.93 41.63
N LYS A 849 -27.05 -41.85 41.74
CA LYS A 849 -26.44 -42.24 43.04
C LYS A 849 -25.74 -41.06 43.72
N LEU A 850 -24.97 -40.26 42.98
CA LEU A 850 -24.32 -39.08 43.51
C LEU A 850 -25.33 -38.07 44.07
N VAL A 851 -26.44 -37.83 43.37
CA VAL A 851 -27.51 -36.94 43.86
C VAL A 851 -28.14 -37.47 45.14
N MET A 852 -28.34 -38.78 45.28
CA MET A 852 -28.86 -39.41 46.52
C MET A 852 -27.87 -39.21 47.66
N GLU A 853 -26.60 -39.44 47.43
CA GLU A 853 -25.53 -39.30 48.45
C GLU A 853 -25.37 -37.84 48.91
N LEU A 854 -25.39 -36.87 47.98
CA LEU A 854 -25.38 -35.44 48.30
C LEU A 854 -26.65 -35.04 49.11
N LYS A 855 -27.81 -35.61 48.80
CA LYS A 855 -29.04 -35.35 49.53
C LYS A 855 -28.97 -35.87 50.96
N GLU A 856 -28.47 -37.09 51.17
CA GLU A 856 -28.28 -37.66 52.51
C GLU A 856 -27.34 -36.81 53.34
N LYS A 857 -26.22 -36.36 52.79
CA LYS A 857 -25.29 -35.49 53.48
C LYS A 857 -25.85 -34.12 53.86
N VAL A 858 -26.67 -33.51 52.98
CA VAL A 858 -27.38 -32.25 53.31
C VAL A 858 -28.40 -32.46 54.42
N GLU A 859 -29.09 -33.59 54.43
CA GLU A 859 -30.01 -33.93 55.53
C GLU A 859 -29.31 -34.19 56.86
N GLU A 860 -28.10 -34.81 56.85
CA GLU A 860 -27.22 -34.98 58.03
C GLU A 860 -26.62 -33.66 58.54
N GLU A 861 -26.32 -32.71 57.66
CA GLU A 861 -25.80 -31.37 58.06
C GLU A 861 -26.90 -30.44 58.62
N HIS A 862 -28.17 -30.78 58.41
CA HIS A 862 -29.32 -29.99 58.92
C HIS A 862 -30.04 -30.65 60.17
N GLU A 863 -29.70 -31.89 60.55
CA GLU A 863 -30.06 -32.45 61.82
C GLU A 863 -29.01 -32.03 62.94
#